data_5318e3b3bc6985d7f3c38328f5a8dd5d
#
_entry.id   5318e3b3bc6985d7f3c38328f5a8dd5d
#
_cell.length_a   1.000
_cell.length_b   1.000
_cell.length_c   1.000
_cell.angle_alpha   90.00
_cell.angle_beta   90.00
_cell.angle_gamma   90.00
#
_symmetry.space_group_name_H-M   'P 1'
#
loop_
_entity.id
_entity.type
_entity.pdbx_description
1 polymer ?
#
loop_
_entity_poly.entity_id
_entity_poly.type
_entity_poly.pdbx_seq_one_letter_code
_entity_poly.pdbx_strand_id
1 'polypeptide(L)'
;MKRAVCLHGHFYQPPRENPWIEEVEVQDSAAPFHDWNQRIAAECYGPNGAARLKNGDGRIADIVNNYVHLSFNFGPTLLAWLEQQALEIYRRVIEADARSVRERGHGNAIAQAYNHAILPLCNDRDLRTQIDWGLADFRHRFHRGAEGIWLPETAADLRTLQAVHDAGLRFTVLSPYQCTQVRAPGGEWHDARGAQFDPSRPYLVKLPSGARLPVFFYDGPIARAIAFDGALDSGESLVRRLEAGFSAGRGHDEVLVVAVDGETFGHHKKGGDEALAAAIRKLSQRSDLQLINLAQALDLFPPTHEAQIFEGASWSCAHGIERWRGDCGCRSGGEPGWRQHWRAPLREALDGLNDRLAELYEREAALLLRDPWRARDEFIEVVLDPERRNAGTFLERHAERELTPADRVRALRLLELQRQSQLMYTSCGWFFSEPSGLETVQILKYAARALQLAREAASVDLEGDFKDALARAPSNVAEYRDCRRIYQECVQPSVASLPTVAAHFAIAGLVEDFPRHGTLFRHEVQTSFRRREDAGTAALAYARVEVKSQITHEQVDLTTCVLHFSGADFRCGVRPHDAERFARTGEKLFDCFNKLSLAQVVREIDREFPGRDYTLRDLFLDERREVANLLLRETMARYESDYLQIYEQNRRLIDFLREIDSPVPRPLQVAADVAVTHEAVDAARRLGAGELEAQSAQAELSSLAQTAQRLGARIDLSAVRGPFDAAVHGFFRKALGGRREAALQAAELIALGRRLGIHIDLWSLQNALWDCVRGRAWPHDRDSLARLGHALWFDPDAFARHLDAKRASA
;
A
#
# COMPACT_ATOMS: atom_id res chain seq x y z
N MET A 1 33.20 25.95 -14.84
CA MET A 1 32.27 24.93 -15.30
C MET A 1 31.26 24.70 -14.18
N LYS A 2 29.97 24.73 -14.50
CA LYS A 2 28.91 24.43 -13.54
C LYS A 2 28.87 22.94 -13.29
N ARG A 3 28.62 22.54 -12.04
CA ARG A 3 28.42 21.15 -11.64
C ARG A 3 27.14 21.03 -10.85
N ALA A 4 26.31 20.05 -11.22
CA ALA A 4 25.07 19.77 -10.54
C ALA A 4 24.85 18.27 -10.33
N VAL A 5 24.17 17.88 -9.27
CA VAL A 5 23.68 16.52 -9.00
C VAL A 5 22.17 16.54 -8.98
N CYS A 6 21.57 15.61 -9.68
CA CYS A 6 20.14 15.28 -9.60
C CYS A 6 20.00 13.84 -9.12
N LEU A 7 19.48 13.64 -7.92
CA LEU A 7 19.13 12.33 -7.39
C LEU A 7 17.65 12.07 -7.67
N HIS A 8 17.35 10.95 -8.31
CA HIS A 8 15.97 10.54 -8.62
C HIS A 8 15.65 9.20 -7.95
N GLY A 9 14.54 9.18 -7.20
CA GLY A 9 13.97 7.96 -6.63
C GLY A 9 12.68 7.56 -7.35
N HIS A 10 12.66 6.35 -7.90
CA HIS A 10 11.46 5.71 -8.41
C HIS A 10 10.76 4.96 -7.28
N PHE A 11 9.68 5.55 -6.70
CA PHE A 11 8.91 4.95 -5.62
C PHE A 11 7.67 4.27 -6.19
N TYR A 12 7.62 2.95 -6.06
CA TYR A 12 6.55 2.18 -6.66
C TYR A 12 6.21 0.92 -5.88
N GLN A 13 4.93 0.68 -5.66
CA GLN A 13 4.35 -0.61 -5.32
C GLN A 13 3.25 -0.94 -6.33
N PRO A 14 3.13 -2.22 -6.75
CA PRO A 14 2.04 -2.62 -7.62
C PRO A 14 0.69 -2.40 -6.93
N PRO A 15 -0.39 -2.19 -7.69
CA PRO A 15 -1.72 -2.18 -7.13
C PRO A 15 -2.00 -3.55 -6.49
N ARG A 16 -2.52 -3.53 -5.25
CA ARG A 16 -2.71 -4.72 -4.40
C ARG A 16 -4.16 -4.89 -3.96
N GLU A 17 -5.00 -3.92 -4.30
CA GLU A 17 -6.40 -3.89 -3.88
C GLU A 17 -7.16 -5.08 -4.50
N ASN A 18 -7.93 -5.75 -3.67
CA ASN A 18 -8.93 -6.72 -4.13
C ASN A 18 -9.97 -5.99 -5.00
N PRO A 19 -10.16 -6.36 -6.29
CA PRO A 19 -10.96 -5.58 -7.24
C PRO A 19 -12.47 -5.57 -6.94
N TRP A 20 -12.95 -6.35 -5.98
CA TRP A 20 -14.36 -6.38 -5.56
C TRP A 20 -14.66 -5.43 -4.41
N ILE A 21 -13.65 -5.13 -3.58
CA ILE A 21 -13.80 -4.31 -2.37
C ILE A 21 -12.96 -3.03 -2.39
N GLU A 22 -11.98 -2.92 -3.31
CA GLU A 22 -11.00 -1.83 -3.44
C GLU A 22 -10.19 -1.56 -2.17
N GLU A 23 -9.94 -2.61 -1.38
CA GLU A 23 -9.08 -2.60 -0.21
C GLU A 23 -7.96 -3.64 -0.37
N VAL A 24 -6.83 -3.37 0.27
CA VAL A 24 -5.72 -4.32 0.32
C VAL A 24 -5.97 -5.31 1.44
N GLU A 25 -6.17 -6.58 1.11
CA GLU A 25 -6.32 -7.66 2.09
C GLU A 25 -4.96 -8.00 2.73
N VAL A 26 -5.03 -8.58 3.93
CA VAL A 26 -3.83 -9.02 4.67
C VAL A 26 -2.94 -9.92 3.82
N GLN A 27 -1.62 -9.69 3.88
CA GLN A 27 -0.60 -10.44 3.16
C GLN A 27 0.40 -11.04 4.14
N ASP A 28 0.29 -12.33 4.42
CA ASP A 28 1.10 -13.03 5.44
C ASP A 28 2.62 -12.88 5.24
N SER A 29 3.07 -12.76 3.99
CA SER A 29 4.49 -12.53 3.66
C SER A 29 5.00 -11.13 4.06
N ALA A 30 4.11 -10.19 4.38
CA ALA A 30 4.46 -8.86 4.87
C ALA A 30 4.61 -8.80 6.40
N ALA A 31 4.29 -9.90 7.11
CA ALA A 31 4.33 -9.92 8.58
C ALA A 31 5.61 -9.29 9.16
N PRO A 32 5.54 -8.52 10.26
CA PRO A 32 4.39 -8.29 11.14
C PRO A 32 3.42 -7.18 10.69
N PHE A 33 3.57 -6.66 9.49
CA PHE A 33 2.68 -5.65 8.92
C PHE A 33 1.47 -6.34 8.24
N HIS A 34 0.39 -5.60 8.09
CA HIS A 34 -0.83 -6.08 7.46
C HIS A 34 -0.59 -6.49 5.99
N ASP A 35 0.08 -5.63 5.25
CA ASP A 35 0.37 -5.79 3.82
C ASP A 35 1.72 -5.15 3.43
N TRP A 36 2.16 -5.40 2.20
CA TRP A 36 3.41 -4.87 1.68
C TRP A 36 3.43 -3.35 1.55
N ASN A 37 2.30 -2.68 1.26
CA ASN A 37 2.24 -1.22 1.21
C ASN A 37 2.52 -0.63 2.60
N GLN A 38 1.90 -1.19 3.65
CA GLN A 38 2.13 -0.77 5.03
C GLN A 38 3.59 -1.01 5.45
N ARG A 39 4.15 -2.17 5.09
CA ARG A 39 5.55 -2.51 5.40
C ARG A 39 6.52 -1.54 4.75
N ILE A 40 6.39 -1.29 3.44
CA ILE A 40 7.29 -0.38 2.73
C ILE A 40 7.08 1.08 3.18
N ALA A 41 5.84 1.48 3.49
CA ALA A 41 5.55 2.79 4.06
C ALA A 41 6.31 3.00 5.39
N ALA A 42 6.33 2.00 6.26
CA ALA A 42 7.06 2.05 7.53
C ALA A 42 8.58 1.97 7.37
N GLU A 43 9.09 1.19 6.42
CA GLU A 43 10.52 0.95 6.24
C GLU A 43 11.21 1.99 5.32
N CYS A 44 10.45 2.65 4.42
CA CYS A 44 11.01 3.56 3.40
C CYS A 44 10.27 4.91 3.30
N TYR A 45 8.96 4.92 2.96
CA TYR A 45 8.30 6.17 2.57
C TYR A 45 8.16 7.15 3.74
N GLY A 46 7.77 6.68 4.92
CA GLY A 46 7.73 7.48 6.13
C GLY A 46 9.10 7.99 6.56
N PRO A 47 10.11 7.10 6.69
CA PRO A 47 11.48 7.49 7.01
C PRO A 47 12.06 8.56 6.08
N ASN A 48 11.86 8.49 4.75
CA ASN A 48 12.32 9.53 3.83
C ASN A 48 11.56 10.86 3.99
N GLY A 49 10.27 10.82 4.34
CA GLY A 49 9.49 12.02 4.67
C GLY A 49 9.92 12.70 5.97
N ALA A 50 10.65 11.99 6.84
CA ALA A 50 11.10 12.45 8.16
C ALA A 50 12.41 11.77 8.56
N ALA A 51 13.45 11.94 7.76
CA ALA A 51 14.74 11.28 7.97
C ALA A 51 15.49 11.89 9.16
N ARG A 52 16.09 11.03 9.99
CA ARG A 52 16.84 11.43 11.18
C ARG A 52 18.26 11.74 10.83
N LEU A 53 18.68 13.00 11.05
CA LEU A 53 20.09 13.37 11.10
C LEU A 53 20.59 13.17 12.52
N LYS A 54 21.48 12.21 12.73
CA LYS A 54 22.02 11.84 14.04
C LYS A 54 23.41 12.43 14.24
N ASN A 55 23.74 12.75 15.49
CA ASN A 55 25.09 13.10 15.92
C ASN A 55 25.96 11.84 16.14
N GLY A 56 27.22 12.04 16.59
CA GLY A 56 28.17 10.93 16.87
C GLY A 56 27.72 9.96 17.94
N ASP A 57 26.83 10.38 18.84
CA ASP A 57 26.24 9.56 19.90
C ASP A 57 24.93 8.87 19.47
N GLY A 58 24.54 8.97 18.20
CA GLY A 58 23.31 8.40 17.66
C GLY A 58 22.04 9.16 18.05
N ARG A 59 22.13 10.36 18.66
CA ARG A 59 20.99 11.20 19.03
C ARG A 59 20.54 12.04 17.85
N ILE A 60 19.21 12.30 17.77
CA ILE A 60 18.59 13.06 16.68
C ILE A 60 18.95 14.53 16.82
N ALA A 61 19.74 15.06 15.88
CA ALA A 61 20.11 16.45 15.78
C ALA A 61 19.12 17.26 14.90
N ASP A 62 18.48 16.61 13.93
CA ASP A 62 17.49 17.20 13.03
C ASP A 62 16.58 16.11 12.44
N ILE A 63 15.38 16.50 12.00
CA ILE A 63 14.50 15.66 11.19
C ILE A 63 14.22 16.42 9.90
N VAL A 64 14.53 15.80 8.76
CA VAL A 64 14.44 16.42 7.44
C VAL A 64 13.59 15.60 6.48
N ASN A 65 12.96 16.26 5.53
CA ASN A 65 12.22 15.61 4.46
C ASN A 65 13.11 15.47 3.23
N ASN A 66 13.55 14.24 2.92
CA ASN A 66 14.42 13.95 1.78
C ASN A 66 13.77 14.30 0.44
N TYR A 67 12.44 14.16 0.32
CA TYR A 67 11.69 14.47 -0.90
C TYR A 67 11.83 15.92 -1.36
N VAL A 68 12.16 16.85 -0.45
CA VAL A 68 12.44 18.27 -0.80
C VAL A 68 13.66 18.41 -1.72
N HIS A 69 14.57 17.44 -1.67
CA HIS A 69 15.86 17.49 -2.34
C HIS A 69 16.04 16.42 -3.42
N LEU A 70 15.10 15.49 -3.54
CA LEU A 70 15.09 14.47 -4.57
C LEU A 70 14.19 14.90 -5.73
N SER A 71 14.56 14.56 -6.97
CA SER A 71 13.55 14.32 -7.99
C SER A 71 12.92 12.96 -7.75
N PHE A 72 11.63 12.80 -7.96
CA PHE A 72 10.96 11.54 -7.70
C PHE A 72 9.71 11.34 -8.56
N ASN A 73 9.31 10.09 -8.69
CA ASN A 73 7.95 9.72 -9.06
C ASN A 73 7.39 8.75 -8.01
N PHE A 74 6.09 8.81 -7.83
CA PHE A 74 5.32 7.81 -7.07
C PHE A 74 4.30 7.16 -8.00
N GLY A 75 4.09 5.85 -7.84
CA GLY A 75 3.02 5.15 -8.55
C GLY A 75 1.65 5.74 -8.20
N PRO A 76 0.77 6.03 -9.18
CA PRO A 76 -0.56 6.58 -8.94
C PRO A 76 -1.39 5.77 -7.94
N THR A 77 -1.42 4.43 -8.08
CA THR A 77 -2.13 3.54 -7.15
C THR A 77 -1.52 3.55 -5.74
N LEU A 78 -0.19 3.67 -5.64
CA LEU A 78 0.49 3.83 -4.35
C LEU A 78 0.12 5.17 -3.69
N LEU A 79 0.06 6.27 -4.44
CA LEU A 79 -0.37 7.57 -3.90
C LEU A 79 -1.83 7.54 -3.44
N ALA A 80 -2.71 6.83 -4.15
CA ALA A 80 -4.09 6.63 -3.74
C ALA A 80 -4.18 5.88 -2.40
N TRP A 81 -3.37 4.83 -2.23
CA TRP A 81 -3.27 4.10 -0.96
C TRP A 81 -2.69 4.96 0.17
N LEU A 82 -1.61 5.71 -0.09
CA LEU A 82 -1.00 6.61 0.91
C LEU A 82 -1.97 7.70 1.37
N GLU A 83 -2.78 8.25 0.48
CA GLU A 83 -3.79 9.28 0.80
C GLU A 83 -4.82 8.76 1.79
N GLN A 84 -5.25 7.49 1.65
CA GLN A 84 -6.28 6.87 2.48
C GLN A 84 -5.70 6.27 3.78
N GLN A 85 -4.57 5.57 3.69
CA GLN A 85 -4.04 4.74 4.77
C GLN A 85 -2.83 5.36 5.50
N ALA A 86 -2.13 6.32 4.90
CA ALA A 86 -0.91 6.93 5.43
C ALA A 86 -0.81 8.43 5.12
N LEU A 87 -1.88 9.17 5.45
CA LEU A 87 -2.09 10.57 5.09
C LEU A 87 -0.92 11.51 5.46
N GLU A 88 -0.22 11.26 6.58
CA GLU A 88 0.95 12.05 6.97
C GLU A 88 2.08 11.92 5.94
N ILE A 89 2.35 10.68 5.49
CA ILE A 89 3.39 10.41 4.47
C ILE A 89 2.99 11.08 3.16
N TYR A 90 1.74 10.88 2.73
CA TYR A 90 1.20 11.53 1.53
C TYR A 90 1.42 13.04 1.55
N ARG A 91 1.01 13.71 2.64
CA ARG A 91 1.17 15.17 2.77
C ARG A 91 2.63 15.61 2.68
N ARG A 92 3.58 14.88 3.28
CA ARG A 92 5.01 15.19 3.21
C ARG A 92 5.58 15.10 1.80
N VAL A 93 5.10 14.15 0.99
CA VAL A 93 5.46 14.02 -0.42
C VAL A 93 4.92 15.20 -1.24
N ILE A 94 3.62 15.51 -1.10
CA ILE A 94 2.98 16.61 -1.85
C ILE A 94 3.58 17.98 -1.46
N GLU A 95 3.80 18.22 -0.16
CA GLU A 95 4.41 19.46 0.33
C GLU A 95 5.84 19.65 -0.16
N ALA A 96 6.63 18.57 -0.28
CA ALA A 96 7.98 18.63 -0.80
C ALA A 96 8.03 19.13 -2.25
N ASP A 97 7.12 18.68 -3.08
CA ASP A 97 6.98 19.15 -4.46
C ASP A 97 6.54 20.62 -4.51
N ALA A 98 5.49 20.97 -3.77
CA ALA A 98 4.99 22.33 -3.69
C ALA A 98 6.06 23.32 -3.17
N ARG A 99 6.90 22.88 -2.23
CA ARG A 99 8.04 23.65 -1.75
C ARG A 99 9.09 23.85 -2.84
N SER A 100 9.41 22.80 -3.61
CA SER A 100 10.36 22.91 -4.71
C SER A 100 9.88 23.91 -5.79
N VAL A 101 8.58 23.88 -6.13
CA VAL A 101 7.99 24.86 -7.06
C VAL A 101 8.21 26.29 -6.54
N ARG A 102 7.94 26.56 -5.26
CA ARG A 102 8.12 27.90 -4.67
C ARG A 102 9.58 28.35 -4.65
N GLU A 103 10.50 27.45 -4.34
CA GLU A 103 11.93 27.80 -4.13
C GLU A 103 12.75 27.77 -5.44
N ARG A 104 12.37 26.95 -6.41
CA ARG A 104 13.18 26.64 -7.61
C ARG A 104 12.46 26.90 -8.93
N GLY A 105 11.15 27.21 -8.90
CA GLY A 105 10.32 27.36 -10.10
C GLY A 105 9.88 26.04 -10.72
N HIS A 106 10.39 24.90 -10.27
CA HIS A 106 10.13 23.55 -10.78
C HIS A 106 9.79 22.60 -9.63
N GLY A 107 8.86 21.68 -9.88
CA GLY A 107 8.54 20.62 -8.93
C GLY A 107 9.55 19.47 -8.95
N ASN A 108 9.67 18.77 -7.83
CA ASN A 108 10.51 17.59 -7.71
C ASN A 108 9.87 16.34 -8.31
N ALA A 109 8.52 16.27 -8.30
CA ALA A 109 7.77 15.15 -8.83
C ALA A 109 7.71 15.16 -10.35
N ILE A 110 7.85 13.98 -10.97
CA ILE A 110 7.51 13.72 -12.37
C ILE A 110 6.38 12.69 -12.45
N ALA A 111 5.65 12.65 -13.55
CA ALA A 111 4.54 11.72 -13.76
C ALA A 111 5.03 10.27 -13.95
N GLN A 112 4.09 9.33 -13.93
CA GLN A 112 4.30 7.92 -14.28
C GLN A 112 3.08 7.42 -15.06
N ALA A 113 3.25 6.40 -15.91
CA ALA A 113 2.13 5.69 -16.52
C ALA A 113 1.24 5.05 -15.44
N TYR A 114 -0.09 5.19 -15.55
CA TYR A 114 -1.03 4.99 -14.44
C TYR A 114 -0.92 3.61 -13.77
N ASN A 115 -0.99 2.52 -14.57
CA ASN A 115 -0.96 1.14 -14.04
C ASN A 115 0.43 0.50 -14.10
N HIS A 116 1.48 1.26 -14.37
CA HIS A 116 2.84 0.72 -14.55
C HIS A 116 2.94 -0.38 -15.63
N ALA A 117 2.17 -0.25 -16.69
CA ALA A 117 2.25 -1.16 -17.84
C ALA A 117 3.52 -0.90 -18.65
N ILE A 118 4.08 -1.94 -19.29
CA ILE A 118 5.22 -1.82 -20.19
C ILE A 118 4.75 -1.19 -21.49
N LEU A 119 4.91 0.13 -21.62
CA LEU A 119 4.32 0.94 -22.69
C LEU A 119 4.64 0.45 -24.10
N PRO A 120 5.88 0.00 -24.43
CA PRO A 120 6.17 -0.60 -25.74
C PRO A 120 5.35 -1.86 -26.06
N LEU A 121 4.74 -2.54 -25.07
CA LEU A 121 3.89 -3.71 -25.26
C LEU A 121 2.39 -3.38 -25.32
N CYS A 122 1.99 -2.14 -25.05
CA CYS A 122 0.61 -1.69 -25.17
C CYS A 122 0.25 -1.45 -26.64
N ASN A 123 -1.01 -1.64 -27.05
CA ASN A 123 -1.51 -1.10 -28.29
C ASN A 123 -1.58 0.44 -28.24
N ASP A 124 -1.76 1.14 -29.37
CA ASP A 124 -1.69 2.61 -29.44
C ASP A 124 -2.73 3.32 -28.57
N ARG A 125 -3.92 2.73 -28.45
CA ARG A 125 -5.00 3.26 -27.65
C ARG A 125 -4.67 3.16 -26.16
N ASP A 126 -4.26 1.98 -25.69
CA ASP A 126 -3.97 1.73 -24.29
C ASP A 126 -2.70 2.45 -23.83
N LEU A 127 -1.70 2.59 -24.71
CA LEU A 127 -0.52 3.40 -24.48
C LEU A 127 -0.88 4.86 -24.16
N ARG A 128 -1.77 5.48 -24.96
CA ARG A 128 -2.25 6.85 -24.69
C ARG A 128 -3.00 6.94 -23.37
N THR A 129 -3.96 6.04 -23.14
CA THR A 129 -4.73 6.01 -21.89
C THR A 129 -3.82 5.90 -20.66
N GLN A 130 -2.78 5.06 -20.69
CA GLN A 130 -1.84 4.91 -19.58
C GLN A 130 -1.10 6.23 -19.28
N ILE A 131 -0.69 6.98 -20.30
CA ILE A 131 -0.04 8.29 -20.16
C ILE A 131 -1.07 9.33 -19.67
N ASP A 132 -2.23 9.44 -20.30
CA ASP A 132 -3.25 10.44 -19.99
C ASP A 132 -3.79 10.27 -18.58
N TRP A 133 -4.04 9.05 -18.14
CA TRP A 133 -4.45 8.74 -16.76
C TRP A 133 -3.36 9.06 -15.75
N GLY A 134 -2.10 8.76 -16.07
CA GLY A 134 -0.96 9.15 -15.23
C GLY A 134 -0.84 10.67 -15.07
N LEU A 135 -1.07 11.42 -16.15
CA LEU A 135 -1.05 12.88 -16.13
C LEU A 135 -2.27 13.49 -15.41
N ALA A 136 -3.43 12.85 -15.50
CA ALA A 136 -4.64 13.27 -14.78
C ALA A 136 -4.47 13.08 -13.27
N ASP A 137 -3.98 11.91 -12.83
CA ASP A 137 -3.65 11.64 -11.43
C ASP A 137 -2.60 12.62 -10.90
N PHE A 138 -1.54 12.84 -11.66
CA PHE A 138 -0.49 13.79 -11.29
C PHE A 138 -1.06 15.20 -11.08
N ARG A 139 -1.91 15.68 -11.99
CA ARG A 139 -2.53 17.01 -11.90
C ARG A 139 -3.48 17.10 -10.69
N HIS A 140 -4.23 16.04 -10.45
CA HIS A 140 -5.14 15.96 -9.30
C HIS A 140 -4.39 16.10 -7.97
N ARG A 141 -3.26 15.40 -7.80
CA ARG A 141 -2.52 15.35 -6.54
C ARG A 141 -1.55 16.51 -6.34
N PHE A 142 -0.77 16.86 -7.36
CA PHE A 142 0.26 17.91 -7.27
C PHE A 142 -0.25 19.30 -7.68
N HIS A 143 -1.50 19.43 -8.15
CA HIS A 143 -2.16 20.69 -8.56
C HIS A 143 -1.37 21.48 -9.62
N ARG A 144 -0.61 20.80 -10.46
CA ARG A 144 0.15 21.36 -11.59
C ARG A 144 0.30 20.36 -12.73
N GLY A 145 0.70 20.81 -13.90
CA GLY A 145 1.12 19.94 -15.00
C GLY A 145 2.46 19.25 -14.71
N ALA A 146 2.62 18.01 -15.14
CA ALA A 146 3.91 17.33 -15.10
C ALA A 146 4.85 17.89 -16.18
N GLU A 147 6.14 18.04 -15.86
CA GLU A 147 7.17 18.47 -16.83
C GLU A 147 7.88 17.27 -17.47
N GLY A 148 7.97 16.15 -16.76
CA GLY A 148 8.56 14.89 -17.23
C GLY A 148 7.79 13.68 -16.77
N ILE A 149 8.17 12.51 -17.29
CA ILE A 149 7.57 11.23 -16.96
C ILE A 149 8.64 10.16 -16.72
N TRP A 150 8.40 9.30 -15.72
CA TRP A 150 9.10 8.04 -15.56
C TRP A 150 8.36 6.94 -16.33
N LEU A 151 9.05 6.26 -17.23
CA LEU A 151 8.51 5.12 -17.95
C LEU A 151 8.65 3.86 -17.09
N PRO A 152 7.60 3.03 -16.96
CA PRO A 152 7.68 1.77 -16.23
C PRO A 152 8.88 0.94 -16.68
N GLU A 153 9.74 0.54 -15.74
CA GLU A 153 11.00 -0.17 -15.99
C GLU A 153 11.97 0.56 -16.96
N THR A 154 11.83 1.86 -17.11
CA THR A 154 12.45 2.68 -18.17
C THR A 154 12.22 2.13 -19.59
N ALA A 155 11.20 1.26 -19.76
CA ALA A 155 10.93 0.59 -21.02
C ALA A 155 10.52 1.60 -22.11
N ALA A 156 11.28 1.63 -23.21
CA ALA A 156 11.10 2.63 -24.25
C ALA A 156 11.34 2.07 -25.66
N ASP A 157 10.57 2.60 -26.59
CA ASP A 157 10.76 2.59 -28.04
C ASP A 157 10.44 3.99 -28.58
N LEU A 158 10.72 4.25 -29.86
CA LEU A 158 10.45 5.56 -30.48
C LEU A 158 8.95 5.90 -30.49
N ARG A 159 8.08 4.90 -30.58
CA ARG A 159 6.62 5.08 -30.51
C ARG A 159 6.19 5.58 -29.14
N THR A 160 6.71 4.98 -28.08
CA THR A 160 6.46 5.42 -26.69
C THR A 160 6.98 6.84 -26.47
N LEU A 161 8.21 7.16 -26.94
CA LEU A 161 8.76 8.51 -26.79
C LEU A 161 7.96 9.54 -27.60
N GLN A 162 7.39 9.16 -28.76
CA GLN A 162 6.49 10.03 -29.53
C GLN A 162 5.22 10.33 -28.72
N ALA A 163 4.60 9.32 -28.11
CA ALA A 163 3.41 9.53 -27.28
C ALA A 163 3.69 10.42 -26.06
N VAL A 164 4.86 10.28 -25.44
CA VAL A 164 5.34 11.18 -24.36
C VAL A 164 5.44 12.62 -24.85
N HIS A 165 6.02 12.85 -26.01
CA HIS A 165 6.11 14.18 -26.62
C HIS A 165 4.74 14.77 -26.97
N ASP A 166 3.87 13.97 -27.57
CA ASP A 166 2.52 14.38 -27.99
C ASP A 166 1.63 14.74 -26.79
N ALA A 167 1.89 14.14 -25.62
CA ALA A 167 1.27 14.47 -24.34
C ALA A 167 1.80 15.80 -23.72
N GLY A 168 2.73 16.49 -24.38
CA GLY A 168 3.28 17.78 -23.96
C GLY A 168 4.39 17.69 -22.90
N LEU A 169 4.94 16.51 -22.66
CA LEU A 169 6.02 16.30 -21.70
C LEU A 169 7.38 16.72 -22.27
N ARG A 170 8.21 17.32 -21.44
CA ARG A 170 9.48 17.92 -21.83
C ARG A 170 10.65 16.94 -21.84
N PHE A 171 10.61 15.87 -21.03
CA PHE A 171 11.71 14.91 -20.91
C PHE A 171 11.28 13.58 -20.28
N THR A 172 12.17 12.59 -20.43
CA THR A 172 12.14 11.33 -19.64
C THR A 172 13.56 10.92 -19.24
N VAL A 173 13.66 9.87 -18.41
CA VAL A 173 14.93 9.31 -17.94
C VAL A 173 15.07 7.88 -18.44
N LEU A 174 16.22 7.53 -19.00
CA LEU A 174 16.53 6.18 -19.47
C LEU A 174 17.84 5.65 -18.86
N SER A 175 18.01 4.33 -18.92
CA SER A 175 19.27 3.69 -18.56
C SER A 175 20.35 4.00 -19.61
N PRO A 176 21.60 4.23 -19.24
CA PRO A 176 22.68 4.44 -20.17
C PRO A 176 22.91 3.23 -21.10
N TYR A 177 22.51 2.03 -20.67
CA TYR A 177 22.58 0.82 -21.50
C TYR A 177 21.51 0.77 -22.61
N GLN A 178 20.55 1.69 -22.60
CA GLN A 178 19.53 1.84 -23.66
C GLN A 178 20.01 2.73 -24.80
N CYS A 179 21.17 3.39 -24.69
CA CYS A 179 21.77 4.21 -25.74
C CYS A 179 22.56 3.35 -26.73
N THR A 180 22.34 3.57 -28.02
CA THR A 180 23.07 2.88 -29.10
C THR A 180 24.18 3.73 -29.70
N GLN A 181 23.89 5.01 -29.93
CA GLN A 181 24.81 5.97 -30.55
C GLN A 181 24.57 7.38 -30.00
N VAL A 182 25.60 8.19 -30.00
CA VAL A 182 25.56 9.62 -29.68
C VAL A 182 26.33 10.44 -30.71
N ARG A 183 25.95 11.72 -30.86
CA ARG A 183 26.75 12.67 -31.69
C ARG A 183 26.71 14.08 -31.11
N ALA A 184 27.81 14.82 -31.31
CA ALA A 184 27.84 16.24 -31.07
C ALA A 184 27.09 17.00 -32.19
N PRO A 185 26.70 18.28 -31.99
CA PRO A 185 26.09 19.08 -33.06
C PRO A 185 26.92 19.11 -34.33
N GLY A 186 26.35 18.63 -35.45
CA GLY A 186 27.02 18.56 -36.75
C GLY A 186 28.15 17.52 -36.87
N GLY A 187 28.36 16.71 -35.81
CA GLY A 187 29.39 15.66 -35.83
C GLY A 187 28.89 14.31 -36.33
N GLU A 188 29.80 13.35 -36.40
CA GLU A 188 29.51 11.96 -36.76
C GLU A 188 28.90 11.19 -35.56
N TRP A 189 28.19 10.07 -35.87
CA TRP A 189 27.67 9.17 -34.87
C TRP A 189 28.77 8.28 -34.31
N HIS A 190 28.87 8.23 -32.98
CA HIS A 190 29.77 7.35 -32.22
C HIS A 190 28.98 6.24 -31.53
N ASP A 191 29.55 5.05 -31.50
CA ASP A 191 28.93 3.90 -30.77
C ASP A 191 28.92 4.20 -29.27
N ALA A 192 27.75 4.06 -28.67
CA ALA A 192 27.48 4.28 -27.22
C ALA A 192 27.09 3.01 -26.49
N ARG A 193 27.07 1.85 -27.19
CA ARG A 193 26.64 0.58 -26.61
C ARG A 193 27.48 0.21 -25.37
N GLY A 194 26.87 -0.46 -24.40
CA GLY A 194 27.54 -0.77 -23.13
C GLY A 194 27.81 0.46 -22.25
N ALA A 195 27.03 1.54 -22.46
CA ALA A 195 27.18 2.82 -21.73
C ALA A 195 28.54 3.51 -21.98
N GLN A 196 29.12 3.35 -23.18
CA GLN A 196 30.42 3.94 -23.56
C GLN A 196 30.23 5.37 -24.10
N PHE A 197 29.63 6.25 -23.32
CA PHE A 197 29.46 7.68 -23.63
C PHE A 197 29.39 8.49 -22.35
N ASP A 198 29.36 9.81 -22.46
CA ASP A 198 29.29 10.72 -21.33
C ASP A 198 27.83 11.03 -20.91
N PRO A 199 27.29 10.45 -19.82
CA PRO A 199 25.94 10.71 -19.34
C PRO A 199 25.78 12.03 -18.56
N SER A 200 26.84 12.82 -18.40
CA SER A 200 26.81 14.06 -17.59
C SER A 200 26.16 15.26 -18.32
N ARG A 201 25.31 15.00 -19.29
CA ARG A 201 24.47 15.98 -20.02
C ARG A 201 23.20 15.32 -20.55
N PRO A 202 22.11 16.09 -20.77
CA PRO A 202 20.94 15.58 -21.49
C PRO A 202 21.18 15.48 -22.99
N TYR A 203 20.44 14.60 -23.67
CA TYR A 203 20.50 14.32 -25.09
C TYR A 203 19.16 14.53 -25.77
N LEU A 204 19.15 14.79 -27.07
CA LEU A 204 17.98 14.88 -27.94
C LEU A 204 17.77 13.57 -28.68
N VAL A 205 16.64 12.91 -28.48
CA VAL A 205 16.23 11.77 -29.31
C VAL A 205 15.28 12.24 -30.40
N LYS A 206 15.63 11.95 -31.65
CA LYS A 206 14.78 12.28 -32.81
C LYS A 206 13.62 11.30 -32.88
N LEU A 207 12.40 11.82 -32.97
CA LEU A 207 11.15 11.09 -33.02
C LEU A 207 10.65 10.83 -34.43
N PRO A 208 9.71 9.87 -34.63
CA PRO A 208 9.12 9.60 -35.96
C PRO A 208 8.48 10.82 -36.63
N SER A 209 7.87 11.72 -35.87
CA SER A 209 7.29 12.99 -36.37
C SER A 209 8.34 14.00 -36.86
N GLY A 210 9.63 13.75 -36.59
CA GLY A 210 10.70 14.71 -36.78
C GLY A 210 10.95 15.65 -35.61
N ALA A 211 10.10 15.65 -34.60
CA ALA A 211 10.33 16.34 -33.32
C ALA A 211 11.51 15.74 -32.56
N ARG A 212 11.95 16.41 -31.52
CA ARG A 212 13.05 15.95 -30.65
C ARG A 212 12.60 15.97 -29.18
N LEU A 213 12.82 14.86 -28.47
CA LEU A 213 12.54 14.75 -27.02
C LEU A 213 13.86 14.76 -26.25
N PRO A 214 14.03 15.64 -25.25
CA PRO A 214 15.11 15.58 -24.28
C PRO A 214 15.04 14.30 -23.43
N VAL A 215 16.18 13.63 -23.30
CA VAL A 215 16.34 12.41 -22.50
C VAL A 215 17.56 12.56 -21.60
N PHE A 216 17.40 12.26 -20.33
CA PHE A 216 18.51 12.06 -19.40
C PHE A 216 18.89 10.59 -19.36
N PHE A 217 20.19 10.30 -19.48
CA PHE A 217 20.71 8.99 -19.13
C PHE A 217 21.35 9.07 -17.75
N TYR A 218 20.93 8.20 -16.81
CA TYR A 218 21.53 8.23 -15.48
C TYR A 218 22.93 7.60 -15.44
N ASP A 219 23.75 7.95 -14.44
CA ASP A 219 25.06 7.32 -14.22
C ASP A 219 24.89 5.89 -13.70
N GLY A 220 25.09 4.90 -14.56
CA GLY A 220 24.91 3.49 -14.25
C GLY A 220 25.82 2.97 -13.14
N PRO A 221 27.14 3.23 -13.16
CA PRO A 221 28.07 2.86 -12.09
C PRO A 221 27.69 3.41 -10.73
N ILE A 222 27.23 4.66 -10.62
CA ILE A 222 26.81 5.25 -9.33
C ILE A 222 25.48 4.67 -8.88
N ALA A 223 24.49 4.54 -9.78
CA ALA A 223 23.21 3.92 -9.48
C ALA A 223 23.40 2.48 -8.94
N ARG A 224 24.28 1.69 -9.59
CA ARG A 224 24.64 0.35 -9.11
C ARG A 224 25.31 0.39 -7.73
N ALA A 225 26.22 1.33 -7.49
CA ALA A 225 26.88 1.44 -6.20
C ALA A 225 25.90 1.80 -5.05
N ILE A 226 24.89 2.61 -5.33
CA ILE A 226 23.82 2.92 -4.39
C ILE A 226 22.99 1.68 -4.09
N ALA A 227 22.60 0.93 -5.13
CA ALA A 227 21.73 -0.22 -4.96
C ALA A 227 22.43 -1.46 -4.36
N PHE A 228 23.74 -1.70 -4.69
CA PHE A 228 24.38 -2.99 -4.42
C PHE A 228 25.78 -2.92 -3.81
N ASP A 229 26.55 -1.83 -4.01
CA ASP A 229 27.97 -1.81 -3.71
C ASP A 229 28.33 -0.88 -2.52
N GLY A 230 27.39 -0.66 -1.57
CA GLY A 230 27.63 -0.04 -0.27
C GLY A 230 27.78 1.50 -0.29
N ALA A 231 27.40 2.21 -1.36
CA ALA A 231 27.45 3.67 -1.36
C ALA A 231 26.54 4.31 -0.28
N LEU A 232 25.50 3.61 0.15
CA LEU A 232 24.59 4.00 1.25
C LEU A 232 25.00 3.52 2.64
N ASP A 233 26.22 3.03 2.83
CA ASP A 233 26.72 2.67 4.17
C ASP A 233 26.88 3.91 5.07
N SER A 234 27.12 5.08 4.47
CA SER A 234 27.12 6.36 5.15
C SER A 234 26.89 7.53 4.16
N GLY A 235 26.45 8.69 4.68
CA GLY A 235 26.35 9.89 3.86
C GLY A 235 27.69 10.34 3.25
N GLU A 236 28.82 10.04 3.91
CA GLU A 236 30.18 10.34 3.38
C GLU A 236 30.54 9.45 2.20
N SER A 237 30.20 8.16 2.28
CA SER A 237 30.41 7.22 1.18
C SER A 237 29.62 7.63 -0.04
N LEU A 238 28.36 8.05 0.14
CA LEU A 238 27.51 8.53 -0.95
C LEU A 238 28.08 9.80 -1.58
N VAL A 239 28.48 10.81 -0.77
CA VAL A 239 29.08 12.05 -1.27
C VAL A 239 30.35 11.77 -2.08
N ARG A 240 31.28 10.97 -1.55
CA ARG A 240 32.51 10.58 -2.28
C ARG A 240 32.22 9.89 -3.60
N ARG A 241 31.18 9.05 -3.63
CA ARG A 241 30.79 8.34 -4.86
C ARG A 241 30.21 9.29 -5.90
N LEU A 242 29.40 10.27 -5.47
CA LEU A 242 28.85 11.31 -6.35
C LEU A 242 29.97 12.24 -6.87
N GLU A 243 30.90 12.66 -6.04
CA GLU A 243 32.04 13.49 -6.44
C GLU A 243 32.92 12.80 -7.50
N ALA A 244 33.15 11.49 -7.36
CA ALA A 244 33.89 10.70 -8.32
C ALA A 244 33.22 10.60 -9.72
N GLY A 245 31.94 10.94 -9.85
CA GLY A 245 31.22 11.04 -11.12
C GLY A 245 31.60 12.24 -11.98
N PHE A 246 32.22 13.28 -11.40
CA PHE A 246 32.65 14.47 -12.11
C PHE A 246 34.07 14.34 -12.62
N SER A 247 34.40 14.99 -13.75
CA SER A 247 35.74 14.99 -14.33
C SER A 247 36.13 16.36 -14.85
N ALA A 248 37.25 16.89 -14.36
CA ALA A 248 37.81 18.15 -14.86
C ALA A 248 38.20 18.07 -16.38
N GLY A 249 38.42 16.85 -16.89
CA GLY A 249 38.83 16.62 -18.27
C GLY A 249 37.70 16.70 -19.30
N ARG A 250 36.41 16.76 -18.88
CA ARG A 250 35.26 16.81 -19.83
C ARG A 250 35.15 18.16 -20.56
N GLY A 251 35.60 19.27 -19.96
CA GLY A 251 35.65 20.57 -20.62
C GLY A 251 34.30 21.25 -20.88
N HIS A 252 33.20 20.79 -20.22
CA HIS A 252 31.86 21.36 -20.27
C HIS A 252 31.17 21.38 -18.91
N ASP A 253 30.04 22.06 -18.81
CA ASP A 253 29.19 22.04 -17.63
C ASP A 253 28.56 20.66 -17.46
N GLU A 254 28.62 20.09 -16.23
CA GLU A 254 28.24 18.70 -15.94
C GLU A 254 26.99 18.63 -15.05
N VAL A 255 26.00 17.85 -15.44
CA VAL A 255 24.88 17.42 -14.59
C VAL A 255 24.92 15.91 -14.41
N LEU A 256 25.17 15.46 -13.19
CA LEU A 256 25.18 14.05 -12.81
C LEU A 256 23.77 13.65 -12.41
N VAL A 257 23.09 12.86 -13.25
CA VAL A 257 21.78 12.29 -12.94
C VAL A 257 21.99 10.88 -12.41
N VAL A 258 21.39 10.58 -11.25
CA VAL A 258 21.43 9.25 -10.63
C VAL A 258 19.99 8.80 -10.36
N ALA A 259 19.57 7.67 -10.89
CA ALA A 259 18.23 7.12 -10.70
C ALA A 259 18.31 5.69 -10.15
N VAL A 260 17.52 5.42 -9.11
CA VAL A 260 17.40 4.12 -8.45
C VAL A 260 15.97 3.88 -8.01
N ASP A 261 15.64 2.61 -7.70
CA ASP A 261 14.40 2.30 -6.96
C ASP A 261 14.42 3.06 -5.62
N GLY A 262 13.37 3.80 -5.36
CA GLY A 262 13.25 4.62 -4.15
C GLY A 262 13.28 3.79 -2.87
N GLU A 263 12.80 2.55 -2.94
CA GLU A 263 12.80 1.58 -1.83
C GLU A 263 14.22 1.19 -1.39
N THR A 264 15.24 1.50 -2.20
CA THR A 264 16.65 1.37 -1.83
C THR A 264 16.99 2.26 -0.60
N PHE A 265 16.31 3.42 -0.45
CA PHE A 265 16.51 4.35 0.64
C PHE A 265 15.69 3.99 1.88
N GLY A 266 15.85 2.77 2.41
CA GLY A 266 15.22 2.33 3.65
C GLY A 266 14.85 0.85 3.67
N HIS A 267 14.09 0.37 2.71
CA HIS A 267 13.65 -1.04 2.66
C HIS A 267 14.77 -1.98 2.21
N HIS A 268 15.36 -1.77 1.03
CA HIS A 268 16.45 -2.63 0.55
C HIS A 268 17.73 -2.42 1.36
N LYS A 269 17.99 -1.18 1.83
CA LYS A 269 19.14 -0.83 2.67
C LYS A 269 18.65 -0.11 3.92
N LYS A 270 18.65 -0.80 5.07
CA LYS A 270 18.34 -0.16 6.36
C LYS A 270 19.26 1.02 6.64
N GLY A 271 18.69 2.16 7.05
CA GLY A 271 19.41 3.41 7.29
C GLY A 271 19.80 4.14 6.01
N GLY A 272 19.35 3.67 4.83
CA GLY A 272 19.59 4.36 3.56
C GLY A 272 18.97 5.75 3.50
N ASP A 273 17.84 5.96 4.15
CA ASP A 273 17.16 7.25 4.33
C ASP A 273 18.02 8.24 5.14
N GLU A 274 18.64 7.77 6.23
CA GLU A 274 19.54 8.58 7.08
C GLU A 274 20.86 8.90 6.35
N ALA A 275 21.44 7.93 5.64
CA ALA A 275 22.64 8.13 4.83
C ALA A 275 22.37 9.14 3.70
N LEU A 276 21.22 9.05 3.04
CA LEU A 276 20.77 10.01 2.03
C LEU A 276 20.61 11.42 2.63
N ALA A 277 19.91 11.55 3.77
CA ALA A 277 19.75 12.83 4.46
C ALA A 277 21.08 13.47 4.84
N ALA A 278 22.04 12.69 5.35
CA ALA A 278 23.38 13.15 5.68
C ALA A 278 24.17 13.59 4.44
N ALA A 279 24.05 12.87 3.32
CA ALA A 279 24.68 13.25 2.05
C ALA A 279 24.06 14.55 1.49
N ILE A 280 22.73 14.66 1.47
CA ILE A 280 22.00 15.88 1.05
C ILE A 280 22.49 17.10 1.86
N ARG A 281 22.58 16.96 3.18
CA ARG A 281 23.06 18.06 4.06
C ARG A 281 24.46 18.50 3.70
N LYS A 282 25.38 17.55 3.44
CA LYS A 282 26.78 17.87 3.04
C LYS A 282 26.82 18.52 1.65
N LEU A 283 26.07 18.01 0.69
CA LEU A 283 26.01 18.57 -0.66
C LEU A 283 25.40 19.97 -0.68
N SER A 284 24.37 20.24 0.12
CA SER A 284 23.70 21.55 0.21
C SER A 284 24.59 22.64 0.84
N GLN A 285 25.67 22.28 1.53
CA GLN A 285 26.64 23.20 2.07
C GLN A 285 27.80 23.57 1.09
N ARG A 286 27.82 22.91 -0.09
CA ARG A 286 28.82 23.14 -1.13
C ARG A 286 28.47 24.34 -1.97
N SER A 287 29.49 25.16 -2.28
CA SER A 287 29.34 26.30 -3.19
C SER A 287 29.73 25.98 -4.65
N ASP A 288 30.47 24.90 -4.85
CA ASP A 288 30.99 24.43 -6.16
C ASP A 288 30.10 23.37 -6.83
N LEU A 289 29.06 22.91 -6.14
CA LEU A 289 28.15 21.87 -6.60
C LEU A 289 26.69 22.22 -6.22
N GLN A 290 25.75 22.07 -7.16
CA GLN A 290 24.34 22.34 -6.90
C GLN A 290 23.53 21.02 -6.85
N LEU A 291 22.65 20.90 -5.88
CA LEU A 291 21.64 19.83 -5.83
C LEU A 291 20.34 20.35 -6.45
N ILE A 292 19.93 19.76 -7.57
CA ILE A 292 18.81 20.23 -8.42
C ILE A 292 17.86 19.08 -8.76
N ASN A 293 16.67 19.41 -9.27
CA ASN A 293 15.73 18.43 -9.85
C ASN A 293 15.89 18.32 -11.38
N LEU A 294 15.22 17.34 -11.99
CA LEU A 294 15.35 17.05 -13.44
C LEU A 294 14.86 18.20 -14.32
N ALA A 295 13.76 18.86 -13.96
CA ALA A 295 13.22 19.97 -14.75
C ALA A 295 14.16 21.18 -14.70
N GLN A 296 14.70 21.51 -13.52
CA GLN A 296 15.72 22.54 -13.36
C GLN A 296 17.03 22.16 -14.10
N ALA A 297 17.39 20.87 -14.13
CA ALA A 297 18.55 20.39 -14.88
C ALA A 297 18.39 20.66 -16.37
N LEU A 298 17.21 20.43 -16.92
CA LEU A 298 16.94 20.70 -18.35
C LEU A 298 17.11 22.18 -18.72
N ASP A 299 16.71 23.08 -17.85
CA ASP A 299 16.83 24.54 -18.10
C ASP A 299 18.28 25.04 -17.91
N LEU A 300 19.02 24.50 -16.93
CA LEU A 300 20.40 24.91 -16.65
C LEU A 300 21.44 24.27 -17.59
N PHE A 301 21.13 23.09 -18.12
CA PHE A 301 21.98 22.28 -19.00
C PHE A 301 21.20 21.86 -20.25
N PRO A 302 20.86 22.80 -21.16
CA PRO A 302 20.04 22.49 -22.33
C PRO A 302 20.74 21.45 -23.22
N PRO A 303 19.98 20.47 -23.76
CA PRO A 303 20.56 19.42 -24.59
C PRO A 303 21.05 19.97 -25.93
N THR A 304 22.29 19.65 -26.27
CA THR A 304 22.90 20.01 -27.56
C THR A 304 23.27 18.80 -28.41
N HIS A 305 23.54 17.66 -27.76
CA HIS A 305 23.93 16.41 -28.37
C HIS A 305 22.71 15.57 -28.72
N GLU A 306 22.82 14.71 -29.69
CA GLU A 306 21.78 13.79 -30.10
C GLU A 306 22.11 12.35 -29.65
N ALA A 307 21.08 11.56 -29.35
CA ALA A 307 21.22 10.14 -29.05
C ALA A 307 20.23 9.30 -29.87
N GLN A 308 20.61 8.04 -30.12
CA GLN A 308 19.73 6.99 -30.59
C GLN A 308 19.59 5.93 -29.50
N ILE A 309 18.41 5.29 -29.40
CA ILE A 309 18.13 4.28 -28.43
C ILE A 309 17.91 2.90 -29.03
N PHE A 310 18.04 1.86 -28.23
CA PHE A 310 17.53 0.53 -28.57
C PHE A 310 16.00 0.53 -28.49
N GLU A 311 15.36 -0.03 -29.52
CA GLU A 311 13.92 -0.26 -29.56
C GLU A 311 13.51 -1.37 -28.59
N GLY A 312 12.55 -1.08 -27.70
CA GLY A 312 12.05 -2.06 -26.73
C GLY A 312 13.10 -2.49 -25.71
N ALA A 313 13.89 -1.54 -25.20
CA ALA A 313 14.85 -1.78 -24.12
C ALA A 313 14.30 -1.32 -22.76
N SER A 314 14.85 -1.87 -21.68
CA SER A 314 14.51 -1.52 -20.28
C SER A 314 15.75 -1.58 -19.38
N TRP A 315 15.65 -1.08 -18.13
CA TRP A 315 16.76 -1.10 -17.18
C TRP A 315 16.93 -2.44 -16.43
N SER A 316 15.88 -3.24 -16.31
CA SER A 316 15.85 -4.45 -15.48
C SER A 316 15.90 -5.76 -16.27
N CYS A 317 16.00 -5.69 -17.61
CA CYS A 317 16.12 -6.86 -18.45
C CYS A 317 17.20 -6.65 -19.53
N ALA A 318 18.28 -7.43 -19.48
CA ALA A 318 19.35 -7.38 -20.49
C ALA A 318 18.88 -7.72 -21.92
N HIS A 319 17.70 -8.34 -22.06
CA HIS A 319 17.09 -8.72 -23.34
C HIS A 319 15.98 -7.71 -23.77
N GLY A 320 16.03 -6.48 -23.27
CA GLY A 320 15.05 -5.44 -23.56
C GLY A 320 13.77 -5.58 -22.76
N ILE A 321 12.63 -5.84 -23.40
CA ILE A 321 11.30 -6.02 -22.77
C ILE A 321 10.86 -7.49 -22.74
N GLU A 322 11.76 -8.43 -23.04
CA GLU A 322 11.44 -9.88 -23.13
C GLU A 322 10.98 -10.47 -21.81
N ARG A 323 11.35 -9.87 -20.66
CA ARG A 323 10.84 -10.29 -19.35
C ARG A 323 9.31 -10.33 -19.29
N TRP A 324 8.61 -9.45 -20.01
CA TRP A 324 7.17 -9.27 -19.95
C TRP A 324 6.40 -9.95 -21.09
N ARG A 325 7.11 -10.64 -22.00
CA ARG A 325 6.47 -11.35 -23.12
C ARG A 325 7.13 -12.68 -23.49
N GLY A 326 8.24 -13.05 -22.86
CA GLY A 326 8.99 -14.22 -23.26
C GLY A 326 9.83 -14.86 -22.16
N ASP A 327 10.43 -16.00 -22.49
CA ASP A 327 11.38 -16.70 -21.62
C ASP A 327 12.81 -16.20 -21.91
N CYS A 328 13.14 -15.05 -21.37
CA CYS A 328 14.48 -14.46 -21.51
C CYS A 328 15.51 -14.99 -20.50
N GLY A 329 15.10 -15.83 -19.55
CA GLY A 329 15.94 -16.33 -18.46
C GLY A 329 16.21 -15.35 -17.33
N CYS A 330 15.78 -14.07 -17.41
CA CYS A 330 15.91 -13.10 -16.33
C CYS A 330 15.01 -13.49 -15.14
N ARG A 331 15.60 -13.57 -13.92
CA ARG A 331 14.93 -14.01 -12.70
C ARG A 331 14.94 -12.95 -11.63
N SER A 332 13.90 -12.94 -10.79
CA SER A 332 13.83 -12.19 -9.54
C SER A 332 13.27 -13.12 -8.46
N GLY A 333 14.13 -13.55 -7.52
CA GLY A 333 13.78 -14.57 -6.53
C GLY A 333 13.67 -15.99 -7.13
N GLY A 334 13.14 -16.92 -6.33
CA GLY A 334 12.83 -18.29 -6.71
C GLY A 334 13.98 -19.28 -6.53
N GLU A 335 13.64 -20.58 -6.67
CA GLU A 335 14.55 -21.69 -6.46
C GLU A 335 15.46 -21.97 -7.68
N PRO A 336 16.63 -22.57 -7.46
CA PRO A 336 17.48 -23.05 -8.56
C PRO A 336 16.71 -23.98 -9.49
N GLY A 337 16.77 -23.71 -10.79
CA GLY A 337 16.09 -24.52 -11.81
C GLY A 337 14.72 -24.04 -12.26
N TRP A 338 14.14 -23.05 -11.58
CA TRP A 338 12.89 -22.43 -12.05
C TRP A 338 13.05 -21.77 -13.43
N ARG A 339 12.04 -21.90 -14.29
CA ARG A 339 12.00 -21.42 -15.68
C ARG A 339 10.93 -20.35 -15.86
N GLN A 340 11.08 -19.52 -16.89
CA GLN A 340 10.14 -18.44 -17.21
C GLN A 340 9.24 -18.77 -18.43
N HIS A 341 9.07 -20.05 -18.76
CA HIS A 341 8.22 -20.54 -19.86
C HIS A 341 6.76 -20.12 -19.74
N TRP A 342 6.31 -19.77 -18.53
CA TRP A 342 4.94 -19.32 -18.25
C TRP A 342 4.65 -17.91 -18.78
N ARG A 343 5.68 -17.04 -18.96
CA ARG A 343 5.51 -15.62 -19.27
C ARG A 343 4.85 -15.38 -20.62
N ALA A 344 5.28 -16.02 -21.68
CA ALA A 344 4.71 -15.88 -23.00
C ALA A 344 3.26 -16.38 -23.08
N PRO A 345 2.94 -17.63 -22.66
CA PRO A 345 1.55 -18.10 -22.67
C PRO A 345 0.61 -17.29 -21.79
N LEU A 346 1.07 -16.78 -20.64
CA LEU A 346 0.27 -15.90 -19.79
C LEU A 346 -0.03 -14.57 -20.53
N ARG A 347 0.99 -13.99 -21.18
CA ARG A 347 0.83 -12.76 -21.98
C ARG A 347 -0.17 -12.96 -23.11
N GLU A 348 -0.03 -14.03 -23.88
CA GLU A 348 -0.96 -14.39 -24.95
C GLU A 348 -2.40 -14.58 -24.47
N ALA A 349 -2.57 -15.21 -23.29
CA ALA A 349 -3.90 -15.42 -22.69
C ALA A 349 -4.56 -14.08 -22.32
N LEU A 350 -3.79 -13.15 -21.73
CA LEU A 350 -4.31 -11.83 -21.35
C LEU A 350 -4.52 -10.93 -22.57
N ASP A 351 -3.63 -10.97 -23.59
CA ASP A 351 -3.81 -10.20 -24.83
C ASP A 351 -5.07 -10.67 -25.57
N GLY A 352 -5.29 -11.97 -25.72
CA GLY A 352 -6.51 -12.51 -26.33
C GLY A 352 -7.78 -12.19 -25.53
N LEU A 353 -7.70 -12.12 -24.20
CA LEU A 353 -8.82 -11.66 -23.37
C LEU A 353 -9.07 -10.17 -23.60
N ASN A 354 -8.03 -9.33 -23.58
CA ASN A 354 -8.15 -7.88 -23.77
C ASN A 354 -8.80 -7.52 -25.11
N ASP A 355 -8.40 -8.20 -26.18
CA ASP A 355 -8.97 -7.96 -27.52
C ASP A 355 -10.49 -8.25 -27.52
N ARG A 356 -10.93 -9.37 -26.93
CA ARG A 356 -12.35 -9.73 -26.82
C ARG A 356 -13.14 -8.75 -25.93
N LEU A 357 -12.53 -8.30 -24.81
CA LEU A 357 -13.12 -7.30 -23.94
C LEU A 357 -13.24 -5.93 -24.61
N ALA A 358 -12.27 -5.56 -25.44
CA ALA A 358 -12.30 -4.32 -26.21
C ALA A 358 -13.41 -4.34 -27.28
N GLU A 359 -13.54 -5.43 -28.04
CA GLU A 359 -14.62 -5.62 -29.04
C GLU A 359 -16.02 -5.59 -28.36
N LEU A 360 -16.14 -6.26 -27.21
CA LEU A 360 -17.37 -6.24 -26.42
C LEU A 360 -17.69 -4.82 -25.93
N TYR A 361 -16.70 -4.13 -25.38
CA TYR A 361 -16.86 -2.77 -24.87
C TYR A 361 -17.32 -1.82 -25.99
N GLU A 362 -16.65 -1.85 -27.13
CA GLU A 362 -16.96 -0.97 -28.26
C GLU A 362 -18.40 -1.18 -28.74
N ARG A 363 -18.84 -2.44 -28.94
CA ARG A 363 -20.19 -2.78 -29.37
C ARG A 363 -21.26 -2.36 -28.37
N GLU A 364 -21.06 -2.68 -27.07
CA GLU A 364 -22.10 -2.50 -26.04
C GLU A 364 -22.14 -1.05 -25.53
N ALA A 365 -20.98 -0.39 -25.43
CA ALA A 365 -20.91 0.98 -24.97
C ALA A 365 -21.42 1.98 -26.03
N ALA A 366 -21.29 1.69 -27.33
CA ALA A 366 -21.85 2.52 -28.41
C ALA A 366 -23.39 2.64 -28.36
N LEU A 367 -24.08 1.73 -27.64
CA LEU A 367 -25.53 1.83 -27.43
C LEU A 367 -25.91 2.86 -26.34
N LEU A 368 -24.93 3.29 -25.53
CA LEU A 368 -25.11 4.10 -24.33
C LEU A 368 -24.33 5.42 -24.39
N LEU A 369 -23.13 5.40 -24.96
CA LEU A 369 -22.15 6.50 -24.99
C LEU A 369 -21.91 6.98 -26.41
N ARG A 370 -21.78 8.30 -26.60
CA ARG A 370 -21.52 8.93 -27.92
C ARG A 370 -20.18 8.50 -28.53
N ASP A 371 -19.14 8.47 -27.72
CA ASP A 371 -17.81 8.04 -28.06
C ASP A 371 -17.28 7.16 -26.92
N PRO A 372 -17.39 5.82 -27.04
CA PRO A 372 -16.97 4.90 -26.01
C PRO A 372 -15.51 5.07 -25.59
N TRP A 373 -14.59 5.23 -26.57
CA TRP A 373 -13.16 5.29 -26.26
C TRP A 373 -12.78 6.61 -25.58
N ARG A 374 -13.37 7.70 -26.00
CA ARG A 374 -13.21 8.98 -25.29
C ARG A 374 -13.79 8.93 -23.89
N ALA A 375 -14.95 8.30 -23.70
CA ALA A 375 -15.53 8.11 -22.38
C ALA A 375 -14.59 7.26 -21.48
N ARG A 376 -13.97 6.20 -22.02
CA ARG A 376 -12.97 5.43 -21.29
C ARG A 376 -11.77 6.30 -20.89
N ASP A 377 -11.21 7.07 -21.83
CA ASP A 377 -10.02 7.89 -21.56
C ASP A 377 -10.30 8.98 -20.50
N GLU A 378 -11.51 9.56 -20.51
CA GLU A 378 -11.94 10.54 -19.51
C GLU A 378 -12.48 9.89 -18.20
N PHE A 379 -12.69 8.56 -18.13
CA PHE A 379 -13.21 7.87 -16.94
C PHE A 379 -12.29 7.99 -15.72
N ILE A 380 -11.04 8.35 -15.91
CA ILE A 380 -10.11 8.65 -14.80
C ILE A 380 -10.65 9.72 -13.86
N GLU A 381 -11.48 10.65 -14.33
CA GLU A 381 -12.12 11.67 -13.48
C GLU A 381 -13.02 11.03 -12.41
N VAL A 382 -13.72 9.94 -12.76
CA VAL A 382 -14.56 9.18 -11.82
C VAL A 382 -13.71 8.29 -10.91
N VAL A 383 -12.62 7.74 -11.42
CA VAL A 383 -11.69 6.91 -10.63
C VAL A 383 -11.01 7.74 -9.53
N LEU A 384 -10.63 8.99 -9.82
CA LEU A 384 -10.00 9.91 -8.87
C LEU A 384 -10.99 10.52 -7.87
N ASP A 385 -12.25 10.68 -8.27
CA ASP A 385 -13.33 11.19 -7.43
C ASP A 385 -14.60 10.35 -7.64
N PRO A 386 -14.75 9.23 -6.93
CA PRO A 386 -15.82 8.26 -7.13
C PRO A 386 -17.18 8.70 -6.53
N GLU A 387 -17.36 9.95 -6.13
CA GLU A 387 -18.63 10.42 -5.62
C GLU A 387 -19.75 10.23 -6.65
N ARG A 388 -20.92 9.79 -6.17
CA ARG A 388 -22.09 9.51 -7.03
C ARG A 388 -22.49 10.68 -7.93
N ARG A 389 -22.32 11.93 -7.43
CA ARG A 389 -22.60 13.13 -8.18
C ARG A 389 -21.66 13.28 -9.37
N ASN A 390 -20.37 13.02 -9.17
CA ASN A 390 -19.36 13.10 -10.22
C ASN A 390 -19.62 12.05 -11.30
N ALA A 391 -19.85 10.78 -10.94
CA ALA A 391 -20.20 9.74 -11.89
C ALA A 391 -21.51 10.05 -12.66
N GLY A 392 -22.50 10.68 -12.01
CA GLY A 392 -23.72 11.15 -12.65
C GLY A 392 -23.46 12.19 -13.72
N THR A 393 -22.71 13.24 -13.38
CA THR A 393 -22.32 14.32 -14.30
C THR A 393 -21.47 13.81 -15.47
N PHE A 394 -20.55 12.87 -15.18
CA PHE A 394 -19.75 12.21 -16.21
C PHE A 394 -20.62 11.47 -17.22
N LEU A 395 -21.55 10.64 -16.75
CA LEU A 395 -22.47 9.90 -17.63
C LEU A 395 -23.35 10.84 -18.45
N GLU A 396 -23.87 11.95 -17.88
CA GLU A 396 -24.68 12.95 -18.60
C GLU A 396 -23.87 13.62 -19.73
N ARG A 397 -22.59 13.87 -19.53
CA ARG A 397 -21.68 14.44 -20.53
C ARG A 397 -21.40 13.49 -21.68
N HIS A 398 -21.25 12.18 -21.41
CA HIS A 398 -20.86 11.18 -22.39
C HIS A 398 -22.01 10.39 -23.00
N ALA A 399 -23.20 10.44 -22.40
CA ALA A 399 -24.36 9.66 -22.87
C ALA A 399 -24.84 10.07 -24.26
N GLU A 400 -25.16 9.10 -25.12
CA GLU A 400 -25.80 9.34 -26.42
C GLU A 400 -27.24 9.80 -26.27
N ARG A 401 -27.91 9.34 -25.20
CA ARG A 401 -29.31 9.65 -24.87
C ARG A 401 -29.49 9.75 -23.35
N GLU A 402 -30.64 10.14 -22.89
CA GLU A 402 -30.96 10.02 -21.46
C GLU A 402 -30.92 8.55 -21.02
N LEU A 403 -30.07 8.26 -20.01
CA LEU A 403 -29.87 6.92 -19.52
C LEU A 403 -30.86 6.59 -18.41
N THR A 404 -31.52 5.45 -18.51
CA THR A 404 -32.29 4.86 -17.41
C THR A 404 -31.35 4.46 -16.25
N PRO A 405 -31.87 4.22 -15.03
CA PRO A 405 -31.03 3.70 -13.93
C PRO A 405 -30.27 2.41 -14.29
N ALA A 406 -30.91 1.50 -15.04
CA ALA A 406 -30.27 0.26 -15.50
C ALA A 406 -29.17 0.53 -16.55
N ASP A 407 -29.40 1.48 -17.48
CA ASP A 407 -28.39 1.89 -18.45
C ASP A 407 -27.18 2.55 -17.77
N ARG A 408 -27.38 3.34 -16.71
CA ARG A 408 -26.28 3.96 -15.93
C ARG A 408 -25.41 2.90 -15.28
N VAL A 409 -26.00 1.89 -14.64
CA VAL A 409 -25.26 0.76 -14.06
C VAL A 409 -24.49 0.01 -15.14
N ARG A 410 -25.12 -0.26 -16.28
CA ARG A 410 -24.49 -0.96 -17.40
C ARG A 410 -23.32 -0.18 -17.99
N ALA A 411 -23.45 1.14 -18.16
CA ALA A 411 -22.38 2.00 -18.63
C ALA A 411 -21.17 2.01 -17.67
N LEU A 412 -21.42 2.14 -16.35
CA LEU A 412 -20.35 2.08 -15.33
C LEU A 412 -19.67 0.71 -15.29
N ARG A 413 -20.42 -0.39 -15.43
CA ARG A 413 -19.83 -1.74 -15.53
C ARG A 413 -18.93 -1.89 -16.74
N LEU A 414 -19.31 -1.33 -17.90
CA LEU A 414 -18.50 -1.37 -19.12
C LEU A 414 -17.24 -0.52 -18.99
N LEU A 415 -17.31 0.65 -18.36
CA LEU A 415 -16.15 1.51 -18.09
C LEU A 415 -15.21 0.86 -17.07
N GLU A 416 -15.76 0.29 -16.01
CA GLU A 416 -14.99 -0.45 -15.00
C GLU A 416 -14.33 -1.71 -15.59
N LEU A 417 -15.00 -2.42 -16.51
CA LEU A 417 -14.40 -3.52 -17.27
C LEU A 417 -13.11 -3.08 -17.97
N GLN A 418 -13.14 -1.90 -18.62
CA GLN A 418 -11.94 -1.35 -19.27
C GLN A 418 -10.85 -0.94 -18.26
N ARG A 419 -11.22 -0.41 -17.09
CA ARG A 419 -10.26 -0.13 -16.00
C ARG A 419 -9.57 -1.43 -15.55
N GLN A 420 -10.32 -2.50 -15.33
CA GLN A 420 -9.77 -3.80 -14.93
C GLN A 420 -8.88 -4.40 -16.03
N SER A 421 -9.25 -4.22 -17.30
CA SER A 421 -8.41 -4.63 -18.45
C SER A 421 -7.06 -3.92 -18.48
N GLN A 422 -6.99 -2.65 -18.07
CA GLN A 422 -5.71 -1.94 -17.95
C GLN A 422 -4.88 -2.44 -16.77
N LEU A 423 -5.51 -2.71 -15.61
CA LEU A 423 -4.84 -3.19 -14.40
C LEU A 423 -4.19 -4.57 -14.57
N MET A 424 -4.73 -5.44 -15.41
CA MET A 424 -4.16 -6.77 -15.64
C MET A 424 -2.80 -6.75 -16.36
N TYR A 425 -2.33 -5.58 -16.84
CA TYR A 425 -1.03 -5.40 -17.48
C TYR A 425 0.03 -4.75 -16.59
N THR A 426 -0.21 -4.63 -15.30
CA THR A 426 0.78 -4.15 -14.34
C THR A 426 2.07 -4.98 -14.45
N SER A 427 3.22 -4.31 -14.63
CA SER A 427 4.50 -4.95 -14.96
C SER A 427 4.96 -6.01 -13.96
N CYS A 428 4.65 -5.81 -12.67
CA CYS A 428 5.02 -6.75 -11.60
C CYS A 428 4.41 -8.14 -11.78
N GLY A 429 3.32 -8.29 -12.54
CA GLY A 429 2.72 -9.59 -12.87
C GLY A 429 3.65 -10.56 -13.59
N TRP A 430 4.72 -10.06 -14.24
CA TRP A 430 5.75 -10.87 -14.93
C TRP A 430 7.15 -10.74 -14.32
N PHE A 431 7.31 -9.88 -13.32
CA PHE A 431 8.64 -9.54 -12.82
C PHE A 431 9.32 -10.69 -12.06
N PHE A 432 8.57 -11.34 -11.17
CA PHE A 432 9.05 -12.46 -10.35
C PHE A 432 9.13 -13.77 -11.13
N SER A 433 9.67 -14.81 -10.48
CA SER A 433 10.03 -16.05 -11.17
C SER A 433 8.93 -17.11 -11.20
N GLU A 434 7.79 -16.87 -10.49
CA GLU A 434 6.72 -17.87 -10.32
C GLU A 434 5.32 -17.22 -10.44
N PRO A 435 4.42 -17.76 -11.27
CA PRO A 435 3.09 -17.20 -11.48
C PRO A 435 2.12 -17.41 -10.30
N SER A 436 2.42 -18.24 -9.30
CA SER A 436 1.63 -18.34 -8.07
C SER A 436 1.96 -17.25 -7.04
N GLY A 437 2.91 -16.35 -7.35
CA GLY A 437 3.25 -15.20 -6.53
C GLY A 437 2.14 -14.15 -6.48
N LEU A 438 2.18 -13.30 -5.43
CA LEU A 438 1.15 -12.29 -5.16
C LEU A 438 0.84 -11.41 -6.38
N GLU A 439 1.88 -10.99 -7.11
CA GLU A 439 1.75 -10.02 -8.19
C GLU A 439 1.09 -10.61 -9.44
N THR A 440 1.42 -11.86 -9.79
CA THR A 440 0.77 -12.55 -10.91
C THR A 440 -0.67 -12.95 -10.55
N VAL A 441 -0.90 -13.43 -9.33
CA VAL A 441 -2.26 -13.70 -8.83
C VAL A 441 -3.11 -12.43 -8.84
N GLN A 442 -2.52 -11.27 -8.51
CA GLN A 442 -3.23 -10.00 -8.52
C GLN A 442 -3.69 -9.58 -9.92
N ILE A 443 -2.84 -9.69 -10.95
CA ILE A 443 -3.26 -9.40 -12.33
C ILE A 443 -4.33 -10.38 -12.83
N LEU A 444 -4.30 -11.63 -12.38
CA LEU A 444 -5.35 -12.61 -12.67
C LEU A 444 -6.67 -12.29 -11.94
N LYS A 445 -6.65 -11.68 -10.74
CA LYS A 445 -7.85 -11.15 -10.07
C LYS A 445 -8.49 -10.02 -10.89
N TYR A 446 -7.70 -9.11 -11.46
CA TYR A 446 -8.21 -8.07 -12.35
C TYR A 446 -8.85 -8.66 -13.61
N ALA A 447 -8.22 -9.67 -14.22
CA ALA A 447 -8.81 -10.40 -15.34
C ALA A 447 -10.13 -11.08 -14.96
N ALA A 448 -10.21 -11.71 -13.78
CA ALA A 448 -11.44 -12.33 -13.27
C ALA A 448 -12.56 -11.30 -13.05
N ARG A 449 -12.24 -10.10 -12.53
CA ARG A 449 -13.22 -9.03 -12.38
C ARG A 449 -13.72 -8.51 -13.73
N ALA A 450 -12.83 -8.34 -14.72
CA ALA A 450 -13.20 -7.96 -16.07
C ALA A 450 -14.13 -9.00 -16.72
N LEU A 451 -13.86 -10.29 -16.56
CA LEU A 451 -14.70 -11.39 -17.00
C LEU A 451 -16.09 -11.36 -16.35
N GLN A 452 -16.14 -11.13 -15.04
CA GLN A 452 -17.41 -10.99 -14.33
C GLN A 452 -18.24 -9.81 -14.86
N LEU A 453 -17.60 -8.64 -15.04
CA LEU A 453 -18.25 -7.43 -15.56
C LEU A 453 -18.77 -7.63 -16.99
N ALA A 454 -18.03 -8.36 -17.84
CA ALA A 454 -18.49 -8.74 -19.18
C ALA A 454 -19.78 -9.57 -19.14
N ARG A 455 -19.87 -10.55 -18.24
CA ARG A 455 -21.06 -11.37 -18.04
C ARG A 455 -22.23 -10.54 -17.48
N GLU A 456 -21.97 -9.65 -16.52
CA GLU A 456 -23.00 -8.81 -15.89
C GLU A 456 -23.51 -7.69 -16.80
N ALA A 457 -22.65 -7.10 -17.65
CA ALA A 457 -23.02 -5.98 -18.53
C ALA A 457 -23.61 -6.44 -19.88
N ALA A 458 -23.16 -7.59 -20.40
CA ALA A 458 -23.46 -8.03 -21.77
C ALA A 458 -23.92 -9.49 -21.89
N SER A 459 -24.03 -10.24 -20.79
CA SER A 459 -24.36 -11.68 -20.75
C SER A 459 -23.40 -12.54 -21.58
N VAL A 460 -22.13 -12.12 -21.69
CA VAL A 460 -21.07 -12.85 -22.42
C VAL A 460 -20.14 -13.52 -21.42
N ASP A 461 -20.03 -14.84 -21.49
CA ASP A 461 -19.09 -15.62 -20.67
C ASP A 461 -17.85 -15.98 -21.47
N LEU A 462 -16.70 -15.41 -21.04
CA LEU A 462 -15.37 -15.63 -21.62
C LEU A 462 -14.47 -16.47 -20.73
N GLU A 463 -14.93 -16.87 -19.54
CA GLU A 463 -14.07 -17.49 -18.52
C GLU A 463 -13.54 -18.87 -18.93
N GLY A 464 -14.39 -19.67 -19.65
CA GLY A 464 -13.99 -20.98 -20.16
C GLY A 464 -12.77 -20.92 -21.07
N ASP A 465 -12.87 -20.09 -22.11
CA ASP A 465 -11.80 -19.90 -23.10
C ASP A 465 -10.53 -19.33 -22.45
N PHE A 466 -10.69 -18.40 -21.51
CA PHE A 466 -9.56 -17.81 -20.77
C PHE A 466 -8.83 -18.87 -19.93
N LYS A 467 -9.56 -19.74 -19.22
CA LYS A 467 -8.96 -20.86 -18.47
C LYS A 467 -8.23 -21.84 -19.40
N ASP A 468 -8.74 -22.09 -20.59
CA ASP A 468 -8.08 -22.96 -21.57
C ASP A 468 -6.78 -22.33 -22.08
N ALA A 469 -6.75 -21.02 -22.27
CA ALA A 469 -5.52 -20.29 -22.60
C ALA A 469 -4.49 -20.34 -21.44
N LEU A 470 -4.92 -20.14 -20.19
CA LEU A 470 -4.06 -20.19 -19.01
C LEU A 470 -3.42 -21.56 -18.79
N ALA A 471 -4.04 -22.66 -19.22
CA ALA A 471 -3.47 -24.00 -19.11
C ALA A 471 -2.15 -24.19 -19.88
N ARG A 472 -1.83 -23.31 -20.83
CA ARG A 472 -0.58 -23.32 -21.58
C ARG A 472 0.59 -22.69 -20.84
N ALA A 473 0.34 -21.95 -19.75
CA ALA A 473 1.34 -21.29 -18.92
C ALA A 473 1.72 -22.19 -17.73
N PRO A 474 2.88 -22.88 -17.76
CA PRO A 474 3.27 -23.82 -16.70
C PRO A 474 3.72 -23.09 -15.44
N SER A 475 3.43 -23.64 -14.26
CA SER A 475 4.02 -23.22 -12.98
C SER A 475 5.31 -24.00 -12.70
N ASN A 476 6.26 -23.37 -11.99
CA ASN A 476 7.42 -24.07 -11.45
C ASN A 476 7.08 -24.86 -10.17
N VAL A 477 5.95 -24.54 -9.54
CA VAL A 477 5.45 -25.26 -8.36
C VAL A 477 4.57 -26.42 -8.82
N ALA A 478 5.04 -27.66 -8.57
CA ALA A 478 4.39 -28.88 -9.07
C ALA A 478 2.92 -29.04 -8.64
N GLU A 479 2.56 -28.49 -7.50
CA GLU A 479 1.20 -28.51 -6.94
C GLU A 479 0.21 -27.78 -7.86
N TYR A 480 0.62 -26.63 -8.41
CA TYR A 480 -0.26 -25.82 -9.28
C TYR A 480 -0.26 -26.31 -10.74
N ARG A 481 0.81 -26.94 -11.24
CA ARG A 481 1.00 -27.37 -12.62
C ARG A 481 1.04 -26.22 -13.64
N ASP A 482 -0.04 -25.41 -13.70
CA ASP A 482 -0.23 -24.32 -14.67
C ASP A 482 -1.05 -23.16 -14.10
N CYS A 483 -1.12 -22.05 -14.85
CA CYS A 483 -1.88 -20.86 -14.44
C CYS A 483 -3.41 -21.10 -14.41
N ARG A 484 -3.98 -22.11 -15.10
CA ARG A 484 -5.39 -22.47 -14.94
C ARG A 484 -5.67 -22.88 -13.50
N ARG A 485 -4.82 -23.74 -12.94
CA ARG A 485 -4.98 -24.23 -11.58
C ARG A 485 -4.73 -23.11 -10.55
N ILE A 486 -3.73 -22.24 -10.79
CA ILE A 486 -3.53 -21.04 -9.97
C ILE A 486 -4.78 -20.15 -9.99
N TYR A 487 -5.37 -19.94 -11.17
CA TYR A 487 -6.62 -19.17 -11.29
C TYR A 487 -7.76 -19.81 -10.49
N GLN A 488 -7.93 -21.14 -10.58
CA GLN A 488 -8.98 -21.88 -9.88
C GLN A 488 -8.81 -21.88 -8.35
N GLU A 489 -7.58 -21.99 -7.85
CA GLU A 489 -7.31 -22.15 -6.42
C GLU A 489 -7.03 -20.81 -5.70
N CYS A 490 -6.41 -19.83 -6.39
CA CYS A 490 -6.01 -18.56 -5.78
C CYS A 490 -6.87 -17.36 -6.19
N VAL A 491 -7.61 -17.43 -7.30
CA VAL A 491 -8.39 -16.30 -7.83
C VAL A 491 -9.89 -16.54 -7.70
N GLN A 492 -10.41 -17.65 -8.21
CA GLN A 492 -11.86 -17.92 -8.18
C GLN A 492 -12.50 -17.84 -6.79
N PRO A 493 -11.84 -18.29 -5.69
CA PRO A 493 -12.41 -18.14 -4.34
C PRO A 493 -12.57 -16.67 -3.88
N SER A 494 -11.83 -15.75 -4.49
CA SER A 494 -11.92 -14.31 -4.17
C SER A 494 -13.03 -13.59 -4.92
N VAL A 495 -13.66 -14.22 -5.92
CA VAL A 495 -14.73 -13.62 -6.72
C VAL A 495 -15.96 -13.37 -5.85
N ALA A 496 -16.31 -12.10 -5.67
CA ALA A 496 -17.43 -11.67 -4.87
C ALA A 496 -18.58 -11.08 -5.73
N SER A 497 -19.79 -11.12 -5.16
CA SER A 497 -20.99 -10.54 -5.75
C SER A 497 -21.78 -9.79 -4.65
N LEU A 498 -22.77 -8.98 -5.00
CA LEU A 498 -23.58 -8.29 -3.99
C LEU A 498 -24.29 -9.27 -3.02
N PRO A 499 -24.77 -10.46 -3.41
CA PRO A 499 -25.19 -11.50 -2.46
C PRO A 499 -24.08 -11.97 -1.51
N THR A 500 -22.82 -12.07 -1.96
CA THR A 500 -21.67 -12.40 -1.08
C THR A 500 -21.47 -11.31 -0.03
N VAL A 501 -21.58 -10.02 -0.41
CA VAL A 501 -21.50 -8.89 0.53
C VAL A 501 -22.66 -8.95 1.54
N ALA A 502 -23.87 -9.26 1.11
CA ALA A 502 -25.03 -9.43 2.02
C ALA A 502 -24.84 -10.60 2.99
N ALA A 503 -24.31 -11.73 2.53
CA ALA A 503 -23.99 -12.89 3.36
C ALA A 503 -22.92 -12.55 4.41
N HIS A 504 -21.86 -11.87 3.97
CA HIS A 504 -20.80 -11.38 4.85
C HIS A 504 -21.38 -10.49 5.97
N PHE A 505 -22.14 -9.45 5.59
CA PHE A 505 -22.78 -8.55 6.55
C PHE A 505 -23.71 -9.29 7.54
N ALA A 506 -24.46 -10.28 7.05
CA ALA A 506 -25.38 -11.05 7.86
C ALA A 506 -24.66 -11.98 8.86
N ILE A 507 -23.57 -12.65 8.45
CA ILE A 507 -22.77 -13.55 9.30
C ILE A 507 -22.01 -12.73 10.35
N ALA A 508 -21.27 -11.69 9.94
CA ALA A 508 -20.53 -10.85 10.85
C ALA A 508 -21.46 -10.14 11.85
N GLY A 509 -22.64 -9.72 11.41
CA GLY A 509 -23.68 -9.14 12.26
C GLY A 509 -24.28 -10.05 13.32
N LEU A 510 -24.00 -11.37 13.32
CA LEU A 510 -24.31 -12.26 14.44
C LEU A 510 -23.27 -12.20 15.56
N VAL A 511 -22.05 -11.86 15.23
CA VAL A 511 -20.90 -11.82 16.17
C VAL A 511 -20.68 -10.41 16.69
N GLU A 512 -20.93 -9.40 15.84
CA GLU A 512 -20.83 -7.98 16.18
C GLU A 512 -22.18 -7.27 15.99
N ASP A 513 -22.43 -6.22 16.79
CA ASP A 513 -23.60 -5.38 16.60
C ASP A 513 -23.34 -4.38 15.44
N PHE A 514 -23.70 -4.78 14.22
CA PHE A 514 -23.66 -3.86 13.09
C PHE A 514 -24.81 -2.85 13.14
N PRO A 515 -24.57 -1.58 12.82
CA PRO A 515 -25.61 -0.59 12.68
C PRO A 515 -26.57 -0.98 11.54
N ARG A 516 -27.84 -0.54 11.62
CA ARG A 516 -28.86 -0.80 10.58
C ARG A 516 -28.50 -0.20 9.22
N HIS A 517 -27.62 0.78 9.21
CA HIS A 517 -27.04 1.41 8.02
C HIS A 517 -25.53 1.51 8.21
N GLY A 518 -24.75 0.99 7.28
CA GLY A 518 -23.30 0.97 7.34
C GLY A 518 -22.67 0.88 5.96
N THR A 519 -21.38 1.09 5.92
CA THR A 519 -20.54 0.87 4.74
C THR A 519 -19.66 -0.33 5.00
N LEU A 520 -19.68 -1.30 4.13
CA LEU A 520 -18.75 -2.43 4.12
C LEU A 520 -17.88 -2.28 2.86
N PHE A 521 -16.64 -1.83 3.04
CA PHE A 521 -15.77 -1.45 1.93
C PHE A 521 -16.45 -0.44 0.97
N ARG A 522 -16.47 -0.75 -0.32
CA ARG A 522 -17.15 0.06 -1.35
C ARG A 522 -18.64 -0.31 -1.55
N HIS A 523 -19.30 -0.79 -0.49
CA HIS A 523 -20.71 -1.14 -0.52
C HIS A 523 -21.47 -0.47 0.61
N GLU A 524 -22.57 0.23 0.28
CA GLU A 524 -23.55 0.71 1.24
C GLU A 524 -24.51 -0.45 1.56
N VAL A 525 -24.69 -0.75 2.83
CA VAL A 525 -25.58 -1.83 3.31
C VAL A 525 -26.62 -1.23 4.24
N GLN A 526 -27.89 -1.42 3.92
CA GLN A 526 -29.02 -0.96 4.73
C GLN A 526 -29.91 -2.13 5.13
N THR A 527 -30.11 -2.30 6.44
CA THR A 527 -31.03 -3.31 6.99
C THR A 527 -32.37 -2.66 7.33
N SER A 528 -33.41 -2.98 6.58
CA SER A 528 -34.76 -2.46 6.80
C SER A 528 -35.55 -3.26 7.83
N PHE A 529 -35.22 -4.53 8.00
CA PHE A 529 -35.79 -5.45 9.00
C PHE A 529 -34.73 -6.44 9.48
N ARG A 530 -34.65 -6.66 10.79
CA ARG A 530 -33.80 -7.71 11.38
C ARG A 530 -34.50 -8.32 12.59
N ARG A 531 -34.59 -9.65 12.61
CA ARG A 531 -34.99 -10.44 13.78
C ARG A 531 -33.86 -11.41 14.12
N ARG A 532 -33.50 -11.48 15.37
CA ARG A 532 -32.53 -12.41 15.94
C ARG A 532 -33.12 -13.09 17.16
N GLU A 533 -32.89 -14.39 17.29
CA GLU A 533 -33.19 -15.17 18.49
C GLU A 533 -32.00 -16.08 18.81
N ASP A 534 -31.72 -16.22 20.10
CA ASP A 534 -30.62 -17.01 20.64
C ASP A 534 -31.17 -18.15 21.50
N ALA A 535 -30.60 -19.35 21.38
CA ALA A 535 -30.97 -20.55 22.12
C ALA A 535 -29.71 -21.34 22.52
N GLY A 536 -29.20 -21.11 23.75
CA GLY A 536 -27.93 -21.66 24.22
C GLY A 536 -26.77 -21.12 23.37
N THR A 537 -26.02 -21.99 22.70
CA THR A 537 -24.91 -21.63 21.79
C THR A 537 -25.39 -21.37 20.36
N ALA A 538 -26.65 -21.66 20.05
CA ALA A 538 -27.21 -21.46 18.72
C ALA A 538 -27.87 -20.09 18.59
N ALA A 539 -27.78 -19.48 17.41
CA ALA A 539 -28.43 -18.22 17.07
C ALA A 539 -29.03 -18.28 15.65
N LEU A 540 -30.21 -17.70 15.48
CA LEU A 540 -30.87 -17.54 14.20
C LEU A 540 -31.11 -16.06 13.93
N ALA A 541 -30.62 -15.55 12.78
CA ALA A 541 -30.92 -14.20 12.31
C ALA A 541 -31.61 -14.27 10.95
N TYR A 542 -32.58 -13.38 10.75
CA TYR A 542 -33.33 -13.23 9.51
C TYR A 542 -33.52 -11.75 9.21
N ALA A 543 -33.12 -11.33 8.02
CA ALA A 543 -33.12 -9.92 7.68
C ALA A 543 -33.48 -9.63 6.22
N ARG A 544 -34.00 -8.39 5.99
CA ARG A 544 -34.07 -7.77 4.68
C ARG A 544 -32.94 -6.75 4.59
N VAL A 545 -32.10 -6.91 3.58
CA VAL A 545 -30.86 -6.15 3.40
C VAL A 545 -30.82 -5.58 1.99
N GLU A 546 -30.67 -4.28 1.88
CA GLU A 546 -30.38 -3.60 0.63
C GLU A 546 -28.86 -3.39 0.54
N VAL A 547 -28.24 -3.81 -0.56
CA VAL A 547 -26.83 -3.65 -0.84
C VAL A 547 -26.64 -2.83 -2.11
N LYS A 548 -25.81 -1.80 -2.04
CA LYS A 548 -25.50 -0.92 -3.17
C LYS A 548 -24.00 -0.79 -3.36
N SER A 549 -23.53 -1.03 -4.59
CA SER A 549 -22.13 -0.77 -4.97
C SER A 549 -21.89 0.72 -5.16
N GLN A 550 -20.82 1.24 -4.57
CA GLN A 550 -20.35 2.62 -4.82
C GLN A 550 -19.59 2.73 -6.15
N ILE A 551 -19.13 1.61 -6.72
CA ILE A 551 -18.36 1.55 -7.97
C ILE A 551 -19.31 1.55 -9.18
N THR A 552 -20.24 0.58 -9.23
CA THR A 552 -21.13 0.41 -10.39
C THR A 552 -22.51 1.03 -10.18
N HIS A 553 -22.81 1.54 -8.98
CA HIS A 553 -24.11 2.04 -8.52
C HIS A 553 -25.24 0.99 -8.60
N GLU A 554 -24.90 -0.28 -8.81
CA GLU A 554 -25.84 -1.37 -8.73
C GLU A 554 -26.45 -1.49 -7.34
N GLN A 555 -27.74 -1.78 -7.26
CA GLN A 555 -28.47 -1.92 -6.02
C GLN A 555 -29.33 -3.18 -6.07
N VAL A 556 -29.29 -3.98 -5.00
CA VAL A 556 -30.11 -5.20 -4.86
C VAL A 556 -30.80 -5.23 -3.51
N ASP A 557 -32.04 -5.72 -3.51
CA ASP A 557 -32.84 -5.96 -2.30
C ASP A 557 -32.85 -7.47 -2.01
N LEU A 558 -32.31 -7.88 -0.89
CA LEU A 558 -32.04 -9.27 -0.56
C LEU A 558 -32.68 -9.67 0.77
N THR A 559 -33.02 -10.95 0.88
CA THR A 559 -33.35 -11.62 2.14
C THR A 559 -32.20 -12.50 2.54
N THR A 560 -31.73 -12.35 3.79
CA THR A 560 -30.69 -13.18 4.39
C THR A 560 -31.22 -14.00 5.55
N CYS A 561 -30.72 -15.22 5.72
CA CYS A 561 -31.00 -16.09 6.84
C CYS A 561 -29.69 -16.71 7.32
N VAL A 562 -29.31 -16.46 8.57
CA VAL A 562 -28.08 -17.02 9.16
C VAL A 562 -28.42 -17.88 10.34
N LEU A 563 -27.98 -19.12 10.33
CA LEU A 563 -27.99 -20.04 11.45
C LEU A 563 -26.55 -20.27 11.92
N HIS A 564 -26.29 -19.93 13.17
CA HIS A 564 -25.09 -20.28 13.91
C HIS A 564 -25.39 -21.42 14.86
N PHE A 565 -24.61 -22.49 14.83
CA PHE A 565 -24.79 -23.63 15.72
C PHE A 565 -23.94 -23.50 16.98
N SER A 566 -22.66 -23.36 16.81
CA SER A 566 -21.67 -23.11 17.86
C SER A 566 -20.28 -22.91 17.23
N GLY A 567 -19.36 -22.21 17.93
CA GLY A 567 -17.99 -22.03 17.44
C GLY A 567 -17.95 -21.44 16.03
N ALA A 568 -17.32 -22.14 15.09
CA ALA A 568 -17.14 -21.69 13.70
C ALA A 568 -18.22 -22.19 12.72
N ASP A 569 -19.29 -22.86 13.20
CA ASP A 569 -20.30 -23.48 12.36
C ASP A 569 -21.43 -22.49 12.02
N PHE A 570 -21.29 -21.81 10.90
CA PHE A 570 -22.27 -20.88 10.32
C PHE A 570 -22.82 -21.41 9.02
N ARG A 571 -24.09 -21.15 8.81
CA ARG A 571 -24.79 -21.37 7.55
C ARG A 571 -25.61 -20.14 7.21
N CYS A 572 -25.40 -19.57 6.01
CA CYS A 572 -26.11 -18.40 5.55
C CYS A 572 -26.69 -18.63 4.16
N GLY A 573 -28.00 -18.42 4.06
CA GLY A 573 -28.73 -18.37 2.78
C GLY A 573 -29.03 -16.93 2.38
N VAL A 574 -28.90 -16.62 1.09
CA VAL A 574 -29.22 -15.32 0.50
C VAL A 574 -30.10 -15.53 -0.74
N ARG A 575 -31.15 -14.72 -0.87
CA ARG A 575 -32.00 -14.70 -2.06
C ARG A 575 -32.55 -13.29 -2.35
N PRO A 576 -33.05 -13.01 -3.57
CA PRO A 576 -33.82 -11.80 -3.84
C PRO A 576 -35.01 -11.65 -2.88
N HIS A 577 -35.28 -10.42 -2.47
CA HIS A 577 -36.38 -10.14 -1.56
C HIS A 577 -37.75 -10.29 -2.25
N ASP A 578 -38.65 -10.95 -1.55
CA ASP A 578 -40.08 -11.08 -1.88
C ASP A 578 -40.86 -10.95 -0.59
N ALA A 579 -41.74 -9.96 -0.50
CA ALA A 579 -42.39 -9.57 0.74
C ALA A 579 -43.32 -10.65 1.32
N GLU A 580 -44.11 -11.35 0.47
CA GLU A 580 -45.02 -12.41 0.94
C GLU A 580 -44.24 -13.64 1.42
N ARG A 581 -43.27 -14.03 0.64
CA ARG A 581 -42.35 -15.13 0.99
C ARG A 581 -41.50 -14.80 2.21
N PHE A 582 -41.09 -13.54 2.38
CA PHE A 582 -40.34 -13.08 3.54
C PHE A 582 -41.12 -13.30 4.84
N ALA A 583 -42.36 -12.82 4.95
CA ALA A 583 -43.17 -12.96 6.14
C ALA A 583 -43.41 -14.44 6.52
N ARG A 584 -43.88 -15.24 5.54
CA ARG A 584 -44.18 -16.67 5.74
C ARG A 584 -42.92 -17.49 6.13
N THR A 585 -41.80 -17.25 5.47
CA THR A 585 -40.54 -17.96 5.74
C THR A 585 -40.02 -17.61 7.14
N GLY A 586 -40.06 -16.33 7.51
CA GLY A 586 -39.58 -15.87 8.81
C GLY A 586 -40.36 -16.50 9.95
N GLU A 587 -41.69 -16.46 9.91
CA GLU A 587 -42.56 -17.12 10.93
C GLU A 587 -42.19 -18.59 11.11
N LYS A 588 -42.03 -19.32 10.01
CA LYS A 588 -41.77 -20.76 10.03
C LYS A 588 -40.37 -21.09 10.59
N LEU A 589 -39.36 -20.31 10.18
CA LEU A 589 -37.99 -20.49 10.66
C LEU A 589 -37.91 -20.29 12.18
N PHE A 590 -38.51 -19.21 12.71
CA PHE A 590 -38.50 -18.93 14.15
C PHE A 590 -39.38 -19.89 14.95
N ASP A 591 -40.49 -20.37 14.40
CA ASP A 591 -41.29 -21.42 15.06
C ASP A 591 -40.50 -22.73 15.21
N CYS A 592 -39.76 -23.15 14.16
CA CYS A 592 -38.89 -24.30 14.24
C CYS A 592 -37.72 -24.09 15.21
N PHE A 593 -37.13 -22.90 15.21
CA PHE A 593 -35.97 -22.55 16.08
C PHE A 593 -36.41 -22.54 17.57
N ASN A 594 -37.52 -21.92 17.89
CA ASN A 594 -38.07 -21.85 19.25
C ASN A 594 -38.51 -23.21 19.81
N LYS A 595 -38.78 -24.16 18.91
CA LYS A 595 -39.01 -25.58 19.27
C LYS A 595 -37.70 -26.36 19.37
N LEU A 596 -36.55 -25.70 19.28
CA LEU A 596 -35.21 -26.31 19.31
C LEU A 596 -34.98 -27.36 18.23
N SER A 597 -35.72 -27.30 17.13
CA SER A 597 -35.62 -28.25 16.02
C SER A 597 -34.65 -27.75 14.93
N LEU A 598 -33.35 -27.67 15.26
CA LEU A 598 -32.31 -27.15 14.36
C LEU A 598 -32.27 -27.92 13.03
N ALA A 599 -32.54 -29.23 13.01
CA ALA A 599 -32.63 -30.01 11.78
C ALA A 599 -33.77 -29.59 10.87
N GLN A 600 -34.90 -29.07 11.44
CA GLN A 600 -35.98 -28.51 10.65
C GLN A 600 -35.65 -27.11 10.15
N VAL A 601 -34.95 -26.29 10.95
CA VAL A 601 -34.43 -24.99 10.51
C VAL A 601 -33.53 -25.15 9.30
N VAL A 602 -32.57 -26.08 9.34
CA VAL A 602 -31.68 -26.38 8.21
C VAL A 602 -32.50 -26.76 6.94
N ARG A 603 -33.45 -27.67 7.07
CA ARG A 603 -34.33 -28.08 5.92
C ARG A 603 -35.13 -26.91 5.35
N GLU A 604 -35.61 -26.00 6.21
CA GLU A 604 -36.31 -24.82 5.75
C GLU A 604 -35.39 -23.86 5.03
N ILE A 605 -34.14 -23.68 5.53
CA ILE A 605 -33.11 -22.87 4.82
C ILE A 605 -32.83 -23.49 3.45
N ASP A 606 -32.59 -24.81 3.35
CA ASP A 606 -32.35 -25.51 2.08
C ASP A 606 -33.47 -25.29 1.07
N ARG A 607 -34.70 -25.33 1.55
CA ARG A 607 -35.91 -25.17 0.68
C ARG A 607 -36.09 -23.71 0.23
N GLU A 608 -35.91 -22.77 1.13
CA GLU A 608 -36.24 -21.37 0.93
C GLU A 608 -35.10 -20.56 0.30
N PHE A 609 -33.87 -21.03 0.41
CA PHE A 609 -32.66 -20.41 -0.12
C PHE A 609 -31.89 -21.37 -1.06
N PRO A 610 -32.52 -21.74 -2.19
CA PRO A 610 -31.83 -22.59 -3.13
C PRO A 610 -30.63 -21.87 -3.75
N GLY A 611 -29.47 -22.50 -3.78
CA GLY A 611 -28.27 -21.95 -4.36
C GLY A 611 -27.03 -22.17 -3.51
N ARG A 612 -26.16 -21.17 -3.47
CA ARG A 612 -24.90 -21.23 -2.70
C ARG A 612 -25.18 -21.03 -1.22
N ASP A 613 -24.72 -21.96 -0.40
CA ASP A 613 -24.59 -21.75 1.03
C ASP A 613 -23.32 -20.94 1.32
N TYR A 614 -23.45 -19.93 2.16
CA TYR A 614 -22.33 -19.12 2.64
C TYR A 614 -21.97 -19.53 4.06
N THR A 615 -20.66 -19.54 4.33
CA THR A 615 -20.05 -19.91 5.61
C THR A 615 -19.00 -18.87 6.01
N LEU A 616 -18.32 -19.05 7.14
CA LEU A 616 -17.17 -18.21 7.50
C LEU A 616 -16.07 -18.18 6.42
N ARG A 617 -15.95 -19.23 5.60
CA ARG A 617 -14.95 -19.29 4.54
C ARG A 617 -15.24 -18.34 3.38
N ASP A 618 -16.49 -17.89 3.24
CA ASP A 618 -16.93 -16.98 2.20
C ASP A 618 -16.78 -15.50 2.60
N LEU A 619 -16.41 -15.22 3.84
CA LEU A 619 -16.07 -13.86 4.29
C LEU A 619 -14.77 -13.38 3.63
N PHE A 620 -14.65 -12.07 3.47
CA PHE A 620 -13.39 -11.43 3.06
C PHE A 620 -12.32 -11.74 4.11
N LEU A 621 -11.06 -11.79 3.68
CA LEU A 621 -10.00 -12.40 4.48
C LEU A 621 -9.79 -11.73 5.83
N ASP A 622 -9.80 -10.40 5.88
CA ASP A 622 -9.55 -9.64 7.12
C ASP A 622 -10.69 -9.85 8.14
N GLU A 623 -11.94 -9.68 7.70
CA GLU A 623 -13.11 -9.87 8.56
C GLU A 623 -13.28 -11.33 8.97
N ARG A 624 -12.93 -12.29 8.09
CA ARG A 624 -12.91 -13.70 8.48
C ARG A 624 -11.98 -13.94 9.67
N ARG A 625 -10.78 -13.30 9.65
CA ARG A 625 -9.84 -13.37 10.79
C ARG A 625 -10.39 -12.65 12.02
N GLU A 626 -11.01 -11.50 11.83
CA GLU A 626 -11.62 -10.75 12.92
C GLU A 626 -12.77 -11.50 13.58
N VAL A 627 -13.72 -12.02 12.79
CA VAL A 627 -14.82 -12.87 13.30
C VAL A 627 -14.26 -14.10 14.02
N ALA A 628 -13.24 -14.76 13.48
CA ALA A 628 -12.59 -15.89 14.15
C ALA A 628 -11.97 -15.49 15.49
N ASN A 629 -11.30 -14.34 15.56
CA ASN A 629 -10.73 -13.80 16.81
C ASN A 629 -11.84 -13.45 17.83
N LEU A 630 -12.97 -12.90 17.38
CA LEU A 630 -14.11 -12.60 18.26
C LEU A 630 -14.70 -13.88 18.87
N LEU A 631 -14.90 -14.92 18.06
CA LEU A 631 -15.40 -16.23 18.52
C LEU A 631 -14.44 -16.89 19.53
N LEU A 632 -13.13 -16.69 19.33
CA LEU A 632 -12.11 -17.18 20.26
C LEU A 632 -12.04 -16.36 21.55
N ARG A 633 -12.44 -15.08 21.53
CA ARG A 633 -12.28 -14.15 22.66
C ARG A 633 -12.92 -14.66 23.96
N GLU A 634 -14.16 -15.15 23.91
CA GLU A 634 -14.86 -15.70 25.08
C GLU A 634 -14.16 -16.96 25.61
N THR A 635 -13.70 -17.83 24.73
CA THR A 635 -12.97 -19.04 25.10
C THR A 635 -11.63 -18.69 25.74
N MET A 636 -10.89 -17.72 25.17
CA MET A 636 -9.61 -17.27 25.73
C MET A 636 -9.80 -16.58 27.07
N ALA A 637 -10.82 -15.74 27.23
CA ALA A 637 -11.14 -15.09 28.50
C ALA A 637 -11.46 -16.13 29.62
N ARG A 638 -12.18 -17.19 29.26
CA ARG A 638 -12.43 -18.30 30.18
C ARG A 638 -11.14 -19.01 30.59
N TYR A 639 -10.28 -19.37 29.64
CA TYR A 639 -8.99 -19.99 29.93
C TYR A 639 -8.09 -19.10 30.77
N GLU A 640 -8.07 -17.80 30.49
CA GLU A 640 -7.35 -16.82 31.30
C GLU A 640 -7.86 -16.83 32.75
N SER A 641 -9.17 -16.79 32.95
CA SER A 641 -9.79 -16.89 34.28
C SER A 641 -9.41 -18.18 35.00
N ASP A 642 -9.43 -19.32 34.30
CA ASP A 642 -9.03 -20.63 34.89
C ASP A 642 -7.55 -20.61 35.30
N TYR A 643 -6.64 -20.06 34.45
CA TYR A 643 -5.22 -19.94 34.80
C TYR A 643 -4.98 -18.98 35.98
N LEU A 644 -5.70 -17.86 36.06
CA LEU A 644 -5.64 -16.95 37.21
C LEU A 644 -6.07 -17.66 38.50
N GLN A 645 -7.13 -18.45 38.47
CA GLN A 645 -7.58 -19.24 39.60
C GLN A 645 -6.56 -20.29 40.01
N ILE A 646 -5.95 -21.00 39.06
CA ILE A 646 -4.87 -21.98 39.33
C ILE A 646 -3.68 -21.28 40.00
N TYR A 647 -3.29 -20.09 39.52
CA TYR A 647 -2.19 -19.32 40.08
C TYR A 647 -2.50 -18.92 41.54
N GLU A 648 -3.65 -18.32 41.79
CA GLU A 648 -4.04 -17.87 43.13
C GLU A 648 -4.11 -19.02 44.16
N GLN A 649 -4.64 -20.18 43.76
CA GLN A 649 -4.71 -21.35 44.62
C GLN A 649 -3.35 -21.96 44.97
N ASN A 650 -2.36 -21.79 44.06
CA ASN A 650 -1.04 -22.42 44.20
C ASN A 650 0.10 -21.42 44.42
N ARG A 651 -0.18 -20.12 44.59
CA ARG A 651 0.82 -19.07 44.73
C ARG A 651 1.86 -19.37 45.81
N ARG A 652 1.42 -19.78 46.99
CA ARG A 652 2.29 -20.14 48.12
C ARG A 652 3.18 -21.35 47.83
N LEU A 653 2.67 -22.30 47.05
CA LEU A 653 3.43 -23.48 46.67
C LEU A 653 4.51 -23.10 45.64
N ILE A 654 4.18 -22.23 44.69
CA ILE A 654 5.14 -21.71 43.69
C ILE A 654 6.27 -20.94 44.39
N ASP A 655 5.94 -20.03 45.31
CA ASP A 655 6.91 -19.30 46.13
C ASP A 655 7.82 -20.27 46.91
N PHE A 656 7.26 -21.26 47.62
CA PHE A 656 8.01 -22.26 48.36
C PHE A 656 8.96 -23.08 47.47
N LEU A 657 8.49 -23.54 46.28
CA LEU A 657 9.34 -24.29 45.35
C LEU A 657 10.55 -23.47 44.91
N ARG A 658 10.36 -22.15 44.70
CA ARG A 658 11.43 -21.23 44.37
C ARG A 658 12.41 -20.98 45.51
N GLU A 659 11.91 -20.87 46.73
CA GLU A 659 12.77 -20.69 47.93
C GLU A 659 13.69 -21.88 48.18
N ILE A 660 13.30 -23.10 47.77
CA ILE A 660 14.10 -24.32 47.91
C ILE A 660 14.83 -24.71 46.61
N ASP A 661 14.91 -23.79 45.63
CA ASP A 661 15.52 -24.05 44.32
C ASP A 661 14.95 -25.28 43.59
N SER A 662 13.71 -25.63 43.80
CA SER A 662 13.01 -26.73 43.14
C SER A 662 12.32 -26.23 41.85
N PRO A 663 12.37 -27.01 40.76
CA PRO A 663 11.73 -26.61 39.52
C PRO A 663 10.19 -26.55 39.71
N VAL A 664 9.59 -25.43 39.30
CA VAL A 664 8.12 -25.29 39.30
C VAL A 664 7.55 -26.15 38.15
N PRO A 665 6.54 -26.99 38.42
CA PRO A 665 5.87 -27.78 37.40
C PRO A 665 5.30 -26.90 36.29
N ARG A 666 5.44 -27.35 35.02
CA ARG A 666 5.06 -26.56 33.83
C ARG A 666 3.63 -25.96 33.86
N PRO A 667 2.57 -26.68 34.30
CA PRO A 667 1.23 -26.09 34.41
C PRO A 667 1.15 -24.91 35.40
N LEU A 668 1.84 -24.96 36.51
CA LEU A 668 1.91 -23.88 37.51
C LEU A 668 2.77 -22.72 36.97
N GLN A 669 3.82 -23.01 36.19
CA GLN A 669 4.63 -21.97 35.55
C GLN A 669 3.82 -21.20 34.53
N VAL A 670 3.02 -21.89 33.67
CA VAL A 670 2.13 -21.25 32.68
C VAL A 670 1.09 -20.38 33.39
N ALA A 671 0.52 -20.85 34.49
CA ALA A 671 -0.44 -20.08 35.27
C ALA A 671 0.19 -18.80 35.85
N ALA A 672 1.45 -18.87 36.32
CA ALA A 672 2.18 -17.72 36.80
C ALA A 672 2.50 -16.73 35.68
N ASP A 673 2.91 -17.23 34.49
CA ASP A 673 3.19 -16.40 33.29
C ASP A 673 1.92 -15.63 32.87
N VAL A 674 0.76 -16.30 32.83
CA VAL A 674 -0.53 -15.68 32.51
C VAL A 674 -0.92 -14.63 33.54
N ALA A 675 -0.76 -14.93 34.83
CA ALA A 675 -1.15 -14.01 35.91
C ALA A 675 -0.32 -12.71 35.89
N VAL A 676 1.01 -12.80 35.82
CA VAL A 676 1.86 -11.60 35.78
C VAL A 676 1.64 -10.78 34.48
N THR A 677 1.32 -11.45 33.38
CA THR A 677 0.98 -10.77 32.12
C THR A 677 -0.35 -10.04 32.23
N HIS A 678 -1.39 -10.71 32.79
CA HIS A 678 -2.70 -10.11 33.00
C HIS A 678 -2.63 -8.85 33.88
N GLU A 679 -1.94 -8.90 35.02
CA GLU A 679 -1.74 -7.76 35.90
C GLU A 679 -1.00 -6.61 35.20
N ALA A 680 0.03 -6.90 34.37
CA ALA A 680 0.76 -5.89 33.62
C ALA A 680 -0.09 -5.23 32.51
N VAL A 681 -0.92 -6.00 31.81
CA VAL A 681 -1.89 -5.50 30.82
C VAL A 681 -2.95 -4.64 31.47
N ASP A 682 -3.49 -5.07 32.63
CA ASP A 682 -4.49 -4.31 33.39
C ASP A 682 -3.94 -2.97 33.90
N ALA A 683 -2.74 -2.96 34.46
CA ALA A 683 -2.06 -1.72 34.85
C ALA A 683 -1.88 -0.74 33.69
N ALA A 684 -1.49 -1.24 32.52
CA ALA A 684 -1.35 -0.42 31.33
C ALA A 684 -2.70 0.12 30.81
N ARG A 685 -3.78 -0.67 30.88
CA ARG A 685 -5.15 -0.24 30.52
C ARG A 685 -5.68 0.84 31.46
N ARG A 686 -5.57 0.64 32.77
CA ARG A 686 -5.99 1.63 33.80
C ARG A 686 -5.23 2.94 33.67
N LEU A 687 -3.94 2.86 33.33
CA LEU A 687 -3.13 4.04 33.01
C LEU A 687 -3.70 4.79 31.80
N GLY A 688 -4.03 4.08 30.73
CA GLY A 688 -4.62 4.66 29.51
C GLY A 688 -6.01 5.28 29.74
N ALA A 689 -6.83 4.66 30.58
CA ALA A 689 -8.15 5.14 30.98
C ALA A 689 -8.07 6.36 31.94
N GLY A 690 -6.91 6.62 32.54
CA GLY A 690 -6.72 7.68 33.54
C GLY A 690 -7.18 7.29 34.96
N GLU A 691 -7.40 6.00 35.21
CA GLU A 691 -7.75 5.41 36.50
C GLU A 691 -6.53 5.15 37.39
N LEU A 692 -5.35 5.11 36.78
CA LEU A 692 -4.06 4.94 37.43
C LEU A 692 -3.13 6.11 37.05
N GLU A 693 -2.52 6.73 38.05
CA GLU A 693 -1.53 7.79 37.83
C GLU A 693 -0.21 7.21 37.28
N ALA A 694 0.54 8.00 36.48
CA ALA A 694 1.78 7.55 35.84
C ALA A 694 2.83 7.03 36.85
N GLN A 695 2.99 7.70 38.01
CA GLN A 695 3.91 7.26 39.08
C GLN A 695 3.49 5.94 39.68
N SER A 696 2.19 5.78 39.95
CA SER A 696 1.61 4.54 40.50
C SER A 696 1.75 3.38 39.51
N ALA A 697 1.50 3.62 38.22
CA ALA A 697 1.71 2.64 37.15
C ALA A 697 3.20 2.23 37.01
N GLN A 698 4.12 3.18 37.17
CA GLN A 698 5.53 2.89 37.17
C GLN A 698 5.93 1.98 38.33
N ALA A 699 5.43 2.26 39.55
CA ALA A 699 5.69 1.44 40.72
C ALA A 699 5.11 0.03 40.55
N GLU A 700 3.87 -0.07 40.08
CA GLU A 700 3.14 -1.34 39.91
C GLU A 700 3.84 -2.20 38.82
N LEU A 701 4.12 -1.69 37.65
CA LEU A 701 4.80 -2.42 36.59
C LEU A 701 6.24 -2.84 36.96
N SER A 702 6.96 -1.99 37.71
CA SER A 702 8.28 -2.35 38.20
C SER A 702 8.24 -3.45 39.23
N SER A 703 7.26 -3.43 40.15
CA SER A 703 7.01 -4.49 41.15
C SER A 703 6.61 -5.80 40.45
N LEU A 704 5.77 -5.76 39.43
CA LEU A 704 5.39 -6.93 38.64
C LEU A 704 6.59 -7.55 37.92
N ALA A 705 7.49 -6.74 37.32
CA ALA A 705 8.72 -7.25 36.75
C ALA A 705 9.63 -7.96 37.74
N GLN A 706 9.76 -7.41 38.97
CA GLN A 706 10.51 -8.05 40.07
C GLN A 706 9.83 -9.35 40.52
N THR A 707 8.49 -9.35 40.65
CA THR A 707 7.72 -10.53 40.97
C THR A 707 7.86 -11.62 39.93
N ALA A 708 7.78 -11.26 38.64
CA ALA A 708 8.02 -12.20 37.52
C ALA A 708 9.42 -12.81 37.61
N GLN A 709 10.45 -12.00 37.87
CA GLN A 709 11.80 -12.49 38.05
C GLN A 709 11.94 -13.46 39.23
N ARG A 710 11.35 -13.13 40.40
CA ARG A 710 11.35 -13.99 41.60
C ARG A 710 10.65 -15.32 41.31
N LEU A 711 9.51 -15.31 40.67
CA LEU A 711 8.74 -16.51 40.32
C LEU A 711 9.34 -17.28 39.14
N GLY A 712 10.34 -16.73 38.42
CA GLY A 712 10.84 -17.24 37.16
C GLY A 712 9.76 -17.24 36.07
N ALA A 713 8.74 -16.39 36.22
CA ALA A 713 7.65 -16.21 35.29
C ALA A 713 8.05 -15.23 34.18
N ARG A 714 7.36 -15.32 33.07
CA ARG A 714 7.59 -14.45 31.90
C ARG A 714 6.38 -13.57 31.67
N ILE A 715 6.60 -12.24 31.64
CA ILE A 715 5.58 -11.30 31.15
C ILE A 715 5.60 -11.33 29.62
N ASP A 716 4.45 -11.58 29.01
CA ASP A 716 4.30 -11.40 27.56
C ASP A 716 4.25 -9.90 27.23
N LEU A 717 5.41 -9.35 26.88
CA LEU A 717 5.54 -7.94 26.53
C LEU A 717 4.77 -7.57 25.26
N SER A 718 4.44 -8.54 24.39
CA SER A 718 3.63 -8.30 23.21
C SER A 718 2.18 -7.96 23.57
N ALA A 719 1.64 -8.59 24.60
CA ALA A 719 0.32 -8.30 25.12
C ALA A 719 0.25 -6.93 25.86
N VAL A 720 1.33 -6.56 26.56
CA VAL A 720 1.42 -5.28 27.29
C VAL A 720 1.64 -4.10 26.35
N ARG A 721 2.33 -4.31 25.22
CA ARG A 721 2.77 -3.27 24.30
C ARG A 721 1.62 -2.35 23.85
N GLY A 722 0.54 -2.91 23.31
CA GLY A 722 -0.57 -2.12 22.76
C GLY A 722 -1.20 -1.15 23.77
N PRO A 723 -1.69 -1.63 24.94
CA PRO A 723 -2.23 -0.78 25.99
C PRO A 723 -1.25 0.26 26.52
N PHE A 724 0.04 -0.11 26.69
CA PHE A 724 1.08 0.80 27.19
C PHE A 724 1.40 1.90 26.17
N ASP A 725 1.59 1.54 24.91
CA ASP A 725 1.85 2.48 23.82
C ASP A 725 0.70 3.49 23.65
N ALA A 726 -0.54 3.00 23.68
CA ALA A 726 -1.73 3.85 23.65
C ALA A 726 -1.79 4.85 24.83
N ALA A 727 -1.38 4.42 26.04
CA ALA A 727 -1.29 5.30 27.20
C ALA A 727 -0.22 6.38 26.99
N VAL A 728 0.99 6.02 26.55
CA VAL A 728 2.07 6.98 26.25
C VAL A 728 1.63 8.01 25.21
N HIS A 729 1.01 7.55 24.11
CA HIS A 729 0.46 8.44 23.09
C HIS A 729 -0.68 9.35 23.63
N GLY A 730 -1.48 8.85 24.56
CA GLY A 730 -2.52 9.63 25.24
C GLY A 730 -1.94 10.80 26.07
N PHE A 731 -0.91 10.53 26.88
CA PHE A 731 -0.21 11.57 27.64
C PHE A 731 0.52 12.56 26.72
N PHE A 732 1.15 12.06 25.66
CA PHE A 732 1.82 12.90 24.67
C PHE A 732 0.82 13.86 23.97
N ARG A 733 -0.36 13.40 23.55
CA ARG A 733 -1.40 14.27 23.00
C ARG A 733 -1.88 15.33 23.97
N LYS A 734 -2.05 15.00 25.25
CA LYS A 734 -2.38 15.97 26.31
C LYS A 734 -1.25 17.00 26.48
N ALA A 735 0.00 16.56 26.36
CA ALA A 735 1.17 17.46 26.36
C ALA A 735 1.13 18.42 25.17
N LEU A 736 0.89 17.95 23.94
CA LEU A 736 0.72 18.81 22.76
C LEU A 736 -0.41 19.83 22.93
N GLY A 737 -1.47 19.47 23.67
CA GLY A 737 -2.59 20.35 24.03
C GLY A 737 -2.31 21.35 25.19
N GLY A 738 -1.07 21.47 25.67
CA GLY A 738 -0.69 22.49 26.65
C GLY A 738 -0.63 22.05 28.12
N ARG A 739 -0.77 20.77 28.45
CA ARG A 739 -0.69 20.26 29.82
C ARG A 739 0.76 19.91 30.19
N ARG A 740 1.44 20.80 30.95
CA ARG A 740 2.84 20.63 31.40
C ARG A 740 3.10 19.28 32.06
N GLU A 741 2.24 18.90 33.00
CA GLU A 741 2.35 17.68 33.78
C GLU A 741 2.34 16.44 32.90
N ALA A 742 1.50 16.43 31.85
CA ALA A 742 1.43 15.34 30.88
C ALA A 742 2.72 15.17 30.05
N ALA A 743 3.48 16.25 29.82
CA ALA A 743 4.76 16.16 29.15
C ALA A 743 5.82 15.44 29.98
N LEU A 744 5.84 15.72 31.28
CA LEU A 744 6.72 15.03 32.24
C LEU A 744 6.36 13.56 32.38
N GLN A 745 5.05 13.28 32.51
CA GLN A 745 4.52 11.91 32.61
C GLN A 745 4.82 11.09 31.35
N ALA A 746 4.65 11.65 30.16
CA ALA A 746 5.00 10.99 28.91
C ALA A 746 6.52 10.65 28.87
N ALA A 747 7.39 11.59 29.28
CA ALA A 747 8.83 11.33 29.33
C ALA A 747 9.21 10.21 30.31
N GLU A 748 8.58 10.16 31.47
CA GLU A 748 8.79 9.12 32.49
C GLU A 748 8.31 7.75 32.02
N LEU A 749 7.16 7.69 31.35
CA LEU A 749 6.61 6.45 30.78
C LEU A 749 7.46 5.92 29.62
N ILE A 750 7.98 6.79 28.74
CA ILE A 750 8.92 6.39 27.70
C ILE A 750 10.19 5.77 28.32
N ALA A 751 10.71 6.39 29.37
CA ALA A 751 11.89 5.87 30.08
C ALA A 751 11.57 4.52 30.80
N LEU A 752 10.38 4.37 31.36
CA LEU A 752 9.90 3.11 31.97
C LEU A 752 9.80 1.99 30.91
N GLY A 753 9.14 2.24 29.78
CA GLY A 753 9.01 1.26 28.68
C GLY A 753 10.36 0.73 28.23
N ARG A 754 11.35 1.61 28.08
CA ARG A 754 12.75 1.19 27.76
C ARG A 754 13.37 0.29 28.84
N ARG A 755 13.20 0.63 30.13
CA ARG A 755 13.74 -0.19 31.22
C ARG A 755 13.11 -1.57 31.28
N LEU A 756 11.81 -1.66 30.99
CA LEU A 756 11.05 -2.92 31.01
C LEU A 756 11.12 -3.70 29.70
N GLY A 757 11.74 -3.14 28.65
CA GLY A 757 11.80 -3.75 27.32
C GLY A 757 10.47 -3.70 26.54
N ILE A 758 9.53 -2.84 26.94
CA ILE A 758 8.27 -2.61 26.23
C ILE A 758 8.57 -1.71 25.01
N HIS A 759 8.28 -2.20 23.82
CA HIS A 759 8.48 -1.44 22.60
C HIS A 759 7.40 -0.35 22.48
N ILE A 760 7.84 0.91 22.28
CA ILE A 760 6.99 2.10 22.05
C ILE A 760 7.25 2.59 20.64
N ASP A 761 6.22 3.02 19.91
CA ASP A 761 6.39 3.74 18.64
C ASP A 761 6.89 5.15 18.90
N LEU A 762 8.22 5.30 18.92
CA LEU A 762 8.87 6.60 19.11
C LEU A 762 8.89 7.44 17.83
N TRP A 763 8.72 6.83 16.65
CA TRP A 763 8.89 7.53 15.37
C TRP A 763 7.83 8.63 15.20
N SER A 764 6.56 8.30 15.45
CA SER A 764 5.44 9.24 15.36
C SER A 764 5.53 10.34 16.44
N LEU A 765 5.93 9.99 17.67
CA LEU A 765 6.12 10.95 18.76
C LEU A 765 7.27 11.92 18.47
N GLN A 766 8.37 11.45 17.90
CA GLN A 766 9.51 12.27 17.49
C GLN A 766 9.11 13.28 16.42
N ASN A 767 8.38 12.82 15.39
CA ASN A 767 7.89 13.71 14.32
C ASN A 767 6.98 14.79 14.90
N ALA A 768 5.97 14.40 15.69
CA ALA A 768 5.01 15.34 16.25
C ALA A 768 5.68 16.37 17.19
N LEU A 769 6.64 15.95 18.01
CA LEU A 769 7.43 16.89 18.83
C LEU A 769 8.24 17.86 17.97
N TRP A 770 8.90 17.33 16.91
CA TRP A 770 9.74 18.13 16.04
C TRP A 770 8.95 19.14 15.23
N ASP A 771 7.80 18.74 14.70
CA ASP A 771 6.89 19.62 13.97
C ASP A 771 6.34 20.74 14.89
N CYS A 772 6.05 20.42 16.15
CA CYS A 772 5.65 21.41 17.15
C CYS A 772 6.79 22.39 17.47
N VAL A 773 8.02 21.91 17.67
CA VAL A 773 9.19 22.76 17.92
C VAL A 773 9.49 23.66 16.72
N ARG A 774 9.22 23.25 15.50
CA ARG A 774 9.34 24.04 14.27
C ARG A 774 8.13 24.95 14.03
N GLY A 775 6.92 24.60 14.49
CA GLY A 775 5.68 25.38 14.38
C GLY A 775 5.67 26.64 15.26
N ARG A 776 4.67 27.52 15.12
CA ARG A 776 4.65 28.85 15.79
C ARG A 776 4.07 28.88 17.21
N ALA A 777 3.49 27.81 17.73
CA ALA A 777 2.83 27.82 19.02
C ALA A 777 3.14 26.55 19.83
N TRP A 778 3.94 26.71 20.87
CA TRP A 778 4.09 25.72 21.93
C TRP A 778 3.73 26.38 23.28
N PRO A 779 2.78 25.83 24.05
CA PRO A 779 2.29 26.46 25.27
C PRO A 779 3.12 26.13 26.53
N HIS A 780 4.27 25.45 26.39
CA HIS A 780 5.05 24.94 27.55
C HIS A 780 6.33 25.67 27.84
N ASP A 781 6.81 25.49 29.09
CA ASP A 781 8.16 25.91 29.46
C ASP A 781 9.25 25.06 28.79
N ARG A 782 10.44 25.64 28.69
CA ARG A 782 11.61 25.02 28.07
C ARG A 782 12.03 23.70 28.71
N ASP A 783 11.90 23.59 30.04
CA ASP A 783 12.40 22.43 30.80
C ASP A 783 11.56 21.18 30.56
N SER A 784 10.24 21.32 30.47
CA SER A 784 9.33 20.22 30.11
C SER A 784 9.60 19.69 28.71
N LEU A 785 9.84 20.60 27.74
CA LEU A 785 10.22 20.25 26.37
C LEU A 785 11.58 19.57 26.30
N ALA A 786 12.59 20.06 27.02
CA ALA A 786 13.92 19.49 27.04
C ALA A 786 13.90 18.05 27.61
N ARG A 787 13.13 17.81 28.68
CA ARG A 787 12.95 16.45 29.24
C ARG A 787 12.27 15.50 28.26
N LEU A 788 11.20 15.96 27.60
CA LEU A 788 10.50 15.17 26.59
C LEU A 788 11.39 14.88 25.38
N GLY A 789 12.12 15.91 24.89
CA GLY A 789 13.10 15.75 23.82
C GLY A 789 14.20 14.74 24.18
N HIS A 790 14.72 14.80 25.40
CA HIS A 790 15.71 13.84 25.89
C HIS A 790 15.13 12.39 25.93
N ALA A 791 13.90 12.22 26.41
CA ALA A 791 13.24 10.92 26.43
C ALA A 791 12.99 10.38 25.02
N LEU A 792 12.73 11.25 24.04
CA LEU A 792 12.57 10.93 22.63
C LEU A 792 13.87 10.86 21.84
N TRP A 793 15.03 10.83 22.50
CA TRP A 793 16.35 10.63 21.90
C TRP A 793 16.89 11.78 21.06
N PHE A 794 16.38 13.02 21.27
CA PHE A 794 16.98 14.20 20.64
C PHE A 794 18.32 14.57 21.27
N ASP A 795 19.21 15.13 20.45
CA ASP A 795 20.43 15.78 20.91
C ASP A 795 20.09 17.03 21.73
N PRO A 796 20.50 17.15 23.02
CA PRO A 796 20.08 18.25 23.87
C PRO A 796 20.48 19.63 23.34
N ASP A 797 21.68 19.76 22.77
CA ASP A 797 22.21 21.04 22.30
C ASP A 797 21.54 21.45 20.98
N ALA A 798 21.37 20.51 20.07
CA ALA A 798 20.65 20.76 18.82
C ALA A 798 19.20 21.14 19.08
N PHE A 799 18.53 20.42 19.98
CA PHE A 799 17.15 20.68 20.36
C PHE A 799 16.99 22.05 21.04
N ALA A 800 17.91 22.41 21.96
CA ALA A 800 17.93 23.71 22.61
C ALA A 800 18.13 24.85 21.61
N ARG A 801 19.06 24.72 20.64
CA ARG A 801 19.25 25.75 19.58
C ARG A 801 17.97 26.01 18.79
N HIS A 802 17.19 24.98 18.47
CA HIS A 802 15.91 25.15 17.78
C HIS A 802 14.85 25.86 18.64
N LEU A 803 14.86 25.62 19.96
CA LEU A 803 13.99 26.34 20.89
C LEU A 803 14.39 27.82 21.04
N ASP A 804 15.68 28.14 21.00
CA ASP A 804 16.21 29.50 21.18
C ASP A 804 16.12 30.35 19.92
N ALA A 805 16.37 29.79 18.73
CA ALA A 805 16.27 30.50 17.44
C ALA A 805 14.91 31.14 17.20
N LYS A 806 13.85 30.61 17.82
CA LYS A 806 12.49 31.16 17.71
C LYS A 806 12.18 32.33 18.66
N ARG A 807 12.84 32.42 19.82
CA ARG A 807 12.67 33.59 20.70
C ARG A 807 13.26 34.87 20.09
N ALA A 808 14.23 34.74 19.18
CA ALA A 808 14.83 35.87 18.49
C ALA A 808 14.00 36.35 17.28
N SER A 809 13.03 35.56 16.81
CA SER A 809 12.18 35.86 15.63
C SER A 809 10.70 36.14 15.98
N ALA A 810 10.31 36.03 17.26
CA ALA A 810 9.00 36.40 17.79
C ALA A 810 9.13 37.73 18.59
#